data_f5643df2eee6a0cf3cac10582d68e342
#
_entry.id   f5643df2eee6a0cf3cac10582d68e342
#
_cell.length_a   1.000
_cell.length_b   1.000
_cell.length_c   1.000
_cell.angle_alpha   90.00
_cell.angle_beta   90.00
_cell.angle_gamma   90.00
#
_symmetry.space_group_name_H-M   'P 1'
#
loop_
_entity.id
_entity.type
_entity.pdbx_description
1 polymer ?
#
loop_
_entity_poly.entity_id
_entity_poly.type
_entity_poly.pdbx_seq_one_letter_code
_entity_poly.pdbx_strand_id
1 'polypeptide(L)'
;MLETRAGSRICFILTIFSILVAASPLHAQSQAMNGVIQGTVRAENGMALAGVNVAFRNQDNGAVRRVQTDSGGRYRAPLLPLGNYEISAERESFIAARQTGIALGIGQTVNVNLTLSRLPSTEPINVAARSSLVEADRTQPSTTINRKFVESLPLYGRKFMDLGVMVAGATEFGDRDTSATADFTGTNHFYSNAIVDGTNSYQAWSGLPNGKFVVPFEFSQNAIQEFQVLNGNFTAEFGRSGGGLINAVTKSGTNQLHGDASYFYSDSAMSATPRFAFKKPKTRQQELAGSLSGPLVRDRLFLFGNYDQQIRSEPLIVTSGTALDGSDATLASITNPDERQRFIQARDFVRSLTGDFARSLDQYTGLLKTDWHPNATQTLSARFNYQNFRSTNVPENGFTTPIISGLSVSNNGRVNVENTSMALQWSSSISPQTLNEARMLFALGKEWQIPNAEGPQVRIGSAKTGFAFGRRDVFPGFLREQRWQWVDNITMVRGAHEIKTGVDVDRVFDRNVAMTAVDGSYQFNSLRDFANARYMAYTQSFGVPEDRTVTPYYGVFAQDNVRLASTLTMNAGLRYEFQKLKPSPMPNPQFPRTGEVHEDKNNFAPRLSFAWQPEQKMVIRTSYGIYYGPLSVQANSVAKTQNGVFQSLREYRGPTVAGAPQYPAVFPRNSQPQVPVPGARIIVFSPNFASAYVQQVDVELEREIFADLSVSSGWLYTKGTRLRSNEDINLFPPGTRTIQIQDTGRNISGFFTVPSFGGPASRPFPFFDQISEFRSDNSSAYHALFVQVNKRYSRGVQFLFNYTLSKLIDRGPAPGNQITCCTSDNAFIPGNERGLGRRDQRNRANFAAVWDLPNSSAQGPFAKGLLNGWRFNTIIKAGSGRPFDATVTGDSGGDVNLDAVRGDRAPLFGRDVFIGPGYATVDMSVRKLLFAKEGKTLDFTFEGFNVFNRANYLKPATDYFTMTNVPGGVPRLDGPLPSFGKPQDATSSRRLQAAIKFYF
;
A
#
# COMPACT_ATOMS: atom_id res chain seq x y z
N MET A 1 -24.28 -28.51 -22.91
CA MET A 1 -22.86 -28.82 -23.27
C MET A 1 -21.87 -28.02 -22.40
N LEU A 2 -22.17 -27.76 -21.14
CA LEU A 2 -21.35 -26.95 -20.21
C LEU A 2 -20.98 -27.67 -18.90
N GLU A 3 -21.47 -28.88 -18.65
CA GLU A 3 -21.22 -29.61 -17.40
C GLU A 3 -20.06 -30.63 -17.44
N THR A 4 -19.57 -31.00 -18.63
CA THR A 4 -18.50 -32.01 -18.76
C THR A 4 -17.07 -31.45 -18.66
N ARG A 5 -16.88 -30.12 -18.59
CA ARG A 5 -15.53 -29.51 -18.49
C ARG A 5 -15.06 -29.25 -17.06
N ALA A 6 -15.92 -29.28 -16.06
CA ALA A 6 -15.53 -29.08 -14.65
C ALA A 6 -14.89 -30.33 -14.05
N GLY A 7 -15.43 -31.52 -14.34
CA GLY A 7 -14.88 -32.79 -13.84
C GLY A 7 -13.46 -33.11 -14.35
N SER A 8 -13.20 -32.83 -15.63
CA SER A 8 -11.88 -33.04 -16.25
C SER A 8 -10.79 -32.11 -15.67
N ARG A 9 -11.15 -30.91 -15.21
CA ARG A 9 -10.19 -29.97 -14.60
C ARG A 9 -9.84 -30.35 -13.17
N ILE A 10 -10.78 -30.91 -12.43
CA ILE A 10 -10.53 -31.40 -11.04
C ILE A 10 -9.66 -32.67 -11.08
N CYS A 11 -9.93 -33.61 -11.98
CA CYS A 11 -9.04 -34.77 -12.19
C CYS A 11 -7.63 -34.36 -12.63
N PHE A 12 -7.49 -33.36 -13.50
CA PHE A 12 -6.18 -32.87 -13.93
C PHE A 12 -5.39 -32.20 -12.80
N ILE A 13 -6.09 -31.49 -11.90
CA ILE A 13 -5.49 -30.88 -10.71
C ILE A 13 -5.06 -31.95 -9.72
N LEU A 14 -5.85 -32.99 -9.50
CA LEU A 14 -5.52 -34.11 -8.64
C LEU A 14 -4.37 -34.95 -9.23
N THR A 15 -4.29 -35.09 -10.54
CA THR A 15 -3.19 -35.81 -11.22
C THR A 15 -1.87 -35.02 -11.15
N ILE A 16 -1.90 -33.68 -11.30
CA ILE A 16 -0.72 -32.83 -11.10
C ILE A 16 -0.27 -32.87 -9.65
N PHE A 17 -1.19 -32.90 -8.70
CA PHE A 17 -0.87 -33.04 -7.28
C PHE A 17 -0.21 -34.40 -6.99
N SER A 18 -0.67 -35.49 -7.61
CA SER A 18 -0.09 -36.83 -7.49
C SER A 18 1.31 -36.95 -8.15
N ILE A 19 1.56 -36.22 -9.24
CA ILE A 19 2.87 -36.16 -9.92
C ILE A 19 3.87 -35.32 -9.11
N LEU A 20 3.43 -34.23 -8.45
CA LEU A 20 4.26 -33.41 -7.57
C LEU A 20 4.66 -34.14 -6.27
N VAL A 21 3.84 -35.09 -5.81
CA VAL A 21 4.15 -35.95 -4.65
C VAL A 21 5.20 -37.05 -5.01
N ALA A 22 5.29 -37.42 -6.29
CA ALA A 22 6.25 -38.44 -6.78
C ALA A 22 7.61 -37.85 -7.22
N ALA A 23 7.76 -36.52 -7.30
CA ALA A 23 9.07 -35.92 -7.55
C ALA A 23 9.94 -35.95 -6.28
N SER A 24 11.16 -36.41 -6.39
CA SER A 24 12.14 -36.51 -5.30
C SER A 24 12.19 -35.24 -4.47
N PRO A 25 12.28 -35.30 -3.13
CA PRO A 25 12.12 -34.16 -2.25
C PRO A 25 13.25 -33.13 -2.45
N LEU A 26 12.98 -32.08 -3.16
CA LEU A 26 13.70 -30.83 -3.07
C LEU A 26 13.19 -30.12 -1.81
N HIS A 27 14.08 -29.77 -0.91
CA HIS A 27 13.76 -29.44 0.48
C HIS A 27 13.93 -27.96 0.79
N ALA A 28 12.91 -27.29 1.40
CA ALA A 28 12.94 -25.82 1.54
C ALA A 28 12.05 -25.14 2.64
N GLN A 29 12.39 -23.96 3.22
CA GLN A 29 11.64 -23.29 4.32
C GLN A 29 11.66 -21.74 4.43
N SER A 30 10.67 -21.14 5.18
CA SER A 30 10.45 -19.70 5.33
C SER A 30 10.27 -19.19 6.77
N GLN A 31 10.82 -17.99 7.11
CA GLN A 31 10.55 -17.24 8.35
C GLN A 31 9.28 -16.36 8.27
N ALA A 32 8.60 -16.35 7.14
CA ALA A 32 7.46 -15.46 6.89
C ALA A 32 6.28 -15.68 7.85
N MET A 33 6.18 -16.82 8.51
CA MET A 33 5.05 -17.16 9.38
C MET A 33 5.45 -17.73 10.75
N ASN A 34 6.73 -17.85 11.02
CA ASN A 34 7.27 -18.62 12.14
C ASN A 34 8.26 -17.79 12.96
N GLY A 35 8.59 -18.27 14.16
CA GLY A 35 9.67 -17.76 14.99
C GLY A 35 10.72 -18.82 15.31
N VAL A 36 11.71 -18.42 16.09
CA VAL A 36 12.85 -19.27 16.51
C VAL A 36 12.94 -19.26 18.04
N ILE A 37 13.12 -20.44 18.65
CA ILE A 37 13.53 -20.54 20.05
C ILE A 37 14.89 -21.22 20.10
N GLN A 38 15.83 -20.62 20.84
CA GLN A 38 17.18 -21.12 20.99
C GLN A 38 17.73 -20.85 22.38
N GLY A 39 18.89 -21.40 22.70
CA GLY A 39 19.52 -21.16 23.99
C GLY A 39 20.65 -22.11 24.30
N THR A 40 21.04 -22.17 25.58
CA THR A 40 22.05 -23.09 26.08
C THR A 40 21.49 -23.91 27.23
N VAL A 41 21.93 -25.17 27.35
CA VAL A 41 21.69 -26.00 28.51
C VAL A 41 23.00 -26.21 29.24
N ARG A 42 23.03 -25.86 30.53
CA ARG A 42 24.18 -25.96 31.39
C ARG A 42 23.86 -26.74 32.66
N ALA A 43 24.89 -27.36 33.27
CA ALA A 43 24.78 -27.84 34.63
C ALA A 43 24.88 -26.66 35.63
N GLU A 44 24.53 -26.87 36.90
CA GLU A 44 24.66 -25.88 37.97
C GLU A 44 26.08 -25.33 38.14
N ASN A 45 27.08 -26.11 37.85
CA ASN A 45 28.48 -25.69 37.87
C ASN A 45 28.91 -24.87 36.62
N GLY A 46 27.95 -24.49 35.76
CA GLY A 46 28.22 -23.74 34.56
C GLY A 46 28.69 -24.53 33.35
N MET A 47 28.94 -25.84 33.48
CA MET A 47 29.43 -26.70 32.40
C MET A 47 28.36 -26.89 31.31
N ALA A 48 28.72 -26.76 30.04
CA ALA A 48 27.84 -26.99 28.91
C ALA A 48 27.44 -28.46 28.82
N LEU A 49 26.16 -28.74 28.58
CA LEU A 49 25.63 -30.10 28.47
C LEU A 49 25.27 -30.45 27.02
N ALA A 50 26.11 -31.31 26.41
CA ALA A 50 25.84 -31.83 25.07
C ALA A 50 24.83 -32.99 25.09
N GLY A 51 24.08 -33.20 23.99
CA GLY A 51 23.14 -34.32 23.81
C GLY A 51 21.89 -34.25 24.70
N VAL A 52 21.55 -33.07 25.28
CA VAL A 52 20.33 -32.90 26.04
C VAL A 52 19.14 -32.86 25.07
N ASN A 53 18.07 -33.59 25.33
CA ASN A 53 16.83 -33.53 24.58
C ASN A 53 16.03 -32.31 25.05
N VAL A 54 15.84 -31.35 24.17
CA VAL A 54 15.03 -30.15 24.42
C VAL A 54 13.72 -30.25 23.63
N ALA A 55 12.59 -30.25 24.34
CA ALA A 55 11.26 -30.30 23.72
C ALA A 55 10.55 -28.94 23.83
N PHE A 56 9.93 -28.52 22.74
CA PHE A 56 9.14 -27.29 22.62
C PHE A 56 7.70 -27.70 22.40
N ARG A 57 6.85 -27.45 23.38
CA ARG A 57 5.40 -27.73 23.29
C ARG A 57 4.65 -26.42 23.12
N ASN A 58 3.98 -26.25 22.01
CA ASN A 58 3.02 -25.17 21.83
C ASN A 58 1.78 -25.47 22.69
N GLN A 59 1.47 -24.57 23.62
CA GLN A 59 0.37 -24.73 24.57
C GLN A 59 -0.99 -24.48 23.93
N ASP A 60 -1.02 -23.72 22.82
CA ASP A 60 -2.26 -23.34 22.14
C ASP A 60 -2.82 -24.52 21.30
N ASN A 61 -1.94 -25.35 20.67
CA ASN A 61 -2.33 -26.41 19.76
C ASN A 61 -1.71 -27.79 20.08
N GLY A 62 -0.92 -27.92 21.15
CA GLY A 62 -0.30 -29.17 21.59
C GLY A 62 0.86 -29.67 20.73
N ALA A 63 1.24 -28.97 19.65
CA ALA A 63 2.34 -29.38 18.79
C ALA A 63 3.66 -29.44 19.56
N VAL A 64 4.45 -30.53 19.39
CA VAL A 64 5.71 -30.76 20.08
C VAL A 64 6.81 -30.93 19.07
N ARG A 65 7.87 -30.14 19.22
CA ARG A 65 9.14 -30.32 18.49
C ARG A 65 10.27 -30.66 19.45
N ARG A 66 11.25 -31.48 18.99
CA ARG A 66 12.40 -31.87 19.79
C ARG A 66 13.70 -31.61 19.02
N VAL A 67 14.69 -31.09 19.71
CA VAL A 67 16.05 -30.91 19.22
C VAL A 67 17.06 -31.38 20.29
N GLN A 68 18.30 -31.61 19.90
CA GLN A 68 19.40 -31.95 20.84
C GLN A 68 20.41 -30.84 20.92
N THR A 69 21.02 -30.67 22.08
CA THR A 69 22.12 -29.70 22.27
C THR A 69 23.42 -30.19 21.61
N ASP A 70 24.17 -29.24 21.02
CA ASP A 70 25.50 -29.47 20.47
C ASP A 70 26.57 -29.65 21.57
N SER A 71 27.87 -29.84 21.15
CA SER A 71 29.02 -29.99 22.06
C SER A 71 29.21 -28.77 23.00
N GLY A 72 28.71 -27.59 22.65
CA GLY A 72 28.73 -26.39 23.49
C GLY A 72 27.45 -26.22 24.33
N GLY A 73 26.58 -27.23 24.40
CA GLY A 73 25.31 -27.19 25.12
C GLY A 73 24.25 -26.28 24.47
N ARG A 74 24.46 -25.87 23.21
CA ARG A 74 23.56 -24.98 22.51
C ARG A 74 22.47 -25.76 21.80
N TYR A 75 21.27 -25.21 21.76
CA TYR A 75 20.15 -25.72 20.95
C TYR A 75 19.49 -24.61 20.16
N ARG A 76 18.89 -24.96 19.02
CA ARG A 76 18.11 -24.04 18.18
C ARG A 76 16.96 -24.78 17.54
N ALA A 77 15.74 -24.26 17.71
CA ALA A 77 14.53 -24.75 17.07
C ALA A 77 13.96 -23.62 16.17
N PRO A 78 14.36 -23.55 14.90
CA PRO A 78 13.78 -22.61 13.96
C PRO A 78 12.39 -23.07 13.54
N LEU A 79 11.57 -22.11 13.03
CA LEU A 79 10.27 -22.33 12.37
C LEU A 79 9.24 -22.99 13.28
N LEU A 80 9.24 -22.52 14.49
CA LEU A 80 8.17 -22.82 15.41
C LEU A 80 6.94 -21.96 15.05
N PRO A 81 5.74 -22.54 14.93
CA PRO A 81 4.50 -21.76 14.82
C PRO A 81 4.36 -20.72 15.92
N LEU A 82 3.67 -19.62 15.64
CA LEU A 82 3.41 -18.59 16.65
C LEU A 82 2.56 -19.14 17.79
N GLY A 83 2.73 -18.61 18.99
CA GLY A 83 1.96 -19.03 20.16
C GLY A 83 2.75 -19.06 21.45
N ASN A 84 2.14 -19.65 22.48
CA ASN A 84 2.74 -19.78 23.80
C ASN A 84 3.42 -21.15 23.95
N TYR A 85 4.67 -21.14 24.41
CA TYR A 85 5.48 -22.35 24.51
C TYR A 85 5.81 -22.71 25.95
N GLU A 86 5.86 -24.04 26.16
CA GLU A 86 6.57 -24.71 27.25
C GLU A 86 7.80 -25.38 26.66
N ILE A 87 8.95 -25.17 27.32
CA ILE A 87 10.21 -25.81 26.95
C ILE A 87 10.63 -26.74 28.07
N SER A 88 10.98 -27.99 27.74
CA SER A 88 11.56 -28.97 28.69
C SER A 88 12.92 -29.45 28.18
N ALA A 89 13.87 -29.58 29.08
CA ALA A 89 15.19 -30.17 28.80
C ALA A 89 15.39 -31.40 29.67
N GLU A 90 15.71 -32.50 29.05
CA GLU A 90 15.85 -33.83 29.72
C GLU A 90 17.18 -34.50 29.33
N ARG A 91 17.89 -35.00 30.32
CA ARG A 91 19.08 -35.77 30.15
C ARG A 91 19.21 -36.81 31.27
N GLU A 92 19.71 -37.99 30.94
CA GLU A 92 19.98 -39.04 31.94
C GLU A 92 20.88 -38.51 33.06
N SER A 93 20.60 -38.89 34.29
CA SER A 93 21.26 -38.44 35.52
C SER A 93 21.05 -36.96 35.92
N PHE A 94 20.15 -36.24 35.26
CA PHE A 94 19.79 -34.88 35.61
C PHE A 94 18.28 -34.77 35.84
N ILE A 95 17.89 -33.80 36.65
CA ILE A 95 16.48 -33.42 36.83
C ILE A 95 16.03 -32.61 35.61
N ALA A 96 14.85 -32.91 35.08
CA ALA A 96 14.28 -32.19 33.97
C ALA A 96 14.00 -30.70 34.34
N ALA A 97 14.55 -29.79 33.56
CA ALA A 97 14.20 -28.37 33.68
C ALA A 97 13.01 -28.07 32.77
N ARG A 98 12.06 -27.27 33.28
CA ARG A 98 10.87 -26.89 32.54
C ARG A 98 10.63 -25.39 32.65
N GLN A 99 10.31 -24.74 31.53
CA GLN A 99 10.05 -23.33 31.47
C GLN A 99 8.77 -23.05 30.67
N THR A 100 7.85 -22.32 31.25
CA THR A 100 6.53 -21.99 30.65
C THR A 100 6.39 -20.48 30.39
N GLY A 101 5.35 -20.11 29.64
CA GLY A 101 5.00 -18.70 29.41
C GLY A 101 5.89 -18.00 28.36
N ILE A 102 6.48 -18.76 27.44
CA ILE A 102 7.34 -18.24 26.38
C ILE A 102 6.44 -17.89 25.17
N ALA A 103 6.14 -16.62 24.99
CA ALA A 103 5.41 -16.13 23.82
C ALA A 103 6.36 -15.98 22.64
N LEU A 104 6.00 -16.56 21.50
CA LEU A 104 6.75 -16.53 20.25
C LEU A 104 5.93 -15.81 19.18
N GLY A 105 6.43 -14.65 18.71
CA GLY A 105 5.83 -13.85 17.63
C GLY A 105 6.51 -14.07 16.28
N ILE A 106 5.92 -13.45 15.24
CA ILE A 106 6.37 -13.54 13.84
C ILE A 106 7.80 -13.01 13.68
N GLY A 107 8.66 -13.81 13.04
CA GLY A 107 10.07 -13.49 12.80
C GLY A 107 10.90 -13.29 14.07
N GLN A 108 10.34 -13.56 15.26
CA GLN A 108 11.02 -13.39 16.54
C GLN A 108 12.00 -14.53 16.82
N THR A 109 13.17 -14.18 17.40
CA THR A 109 14.11 -15.14 17.99
C THR A 109 14.13 -14.97 19.49
N VAL A 110 13.66 -16.00 20.23
CA VAL A 110 13.61 -16.01 21.69
C VAL A 110 14.77 -16.84 22.24
N ASN A 111 15.59 -16.23 23.10
CA ASN A 111 16.69 -16.91 23.77
C ASN A 111 16.26 -17.42 25.15
N VAL A 112 16.35 -18.73 25.37
CA VAL A 112 15.98 -19.41 26.61
C VAL A 112 17.15 -20.26 27.08
N ASN A 113 17.79 -19.92 28.19
CA ASN A 113 18.87 -20.69 28.79
C ASN A 113 18.32 -21.53 29.94
N LEU A 114 18.67 -22.84 29.94
CA LEU A 114 18.19 -23.78 30.93
C LEU A 114 19.37 -24.32 31.76
N THR A 115 19.16 -24.52 33.04
CA THR A 115 20.11 -25.13 33.94
C THR A 115 19.53 -26.44 34.48
N LEU A 116 20.31 -27.53 34.37
CA LEU A 116 19.96 -28.83 34.88
C LEU A 116 20.70 -29.13 36.13
N SER A 117 20.00 -29.58 37.19
CA SER A 117 20.54 -30.04 38.47
C SER A 117 20.81 -31.57 38.42
N ARG A 118 21.85 -32.06 39.09
CA ARG A 118 22.07 -33.49 39.23
C ARG A 118 21.17 -34.12 40.31
N LEU A 119 20.75 -35.35 40.12
CA LEU A 119 20.03 -36.14 41.14
C LEU A 119 20.86 -36.24 42.42
N PRO A 120 20.29 -36.16 43.66
CA PRO A 120 18.92 -36.51 43.98
C PRO A 120 18.07 -35.30 44.45
N SER A 121 17.29 -34.75 43.59
CA SER A 121 16.14 -33.88 43.98
C SER A 121 14.95 -34.38 43.14
N THR A 122 13.74 -34.32 43.73
CA THR A 122 12.57 -34.98 43.12
C THR A 122 11.64 -34.01 42.42
N GLU A 123 11.86 -32.70 42.45
CA GLU A 123 10.97 -31.73 41.82
C GLU A 123 11.59 -31.00 40.63
N PRO A 124 10.86 -30.84 39.52
CA PRO A 124 11.34 -30.06 38.40
C PRO A 124 11.42 -28.55 38.75
N ILE A 125 12.53 -27.93 38.36
CA ILE A 125 12.74 -26.51 38.61
C ILE A 125 11.91 -25.73 37.58
N ASN A 126 10.82 -25.10 38.04
CA ASN A 126 10.02 -24.20 37.22
C ASN A 126 10.61 -22.78 37.27
N VAL A 127 11.16 -22.32 36.16
CA VAL A 127 11.68 -20.94 36.05
C VAL A 127 10.74 -20.13 35.20
N ALA A 128 10.17 -19.06 35.72
CA ALA A 128 9.46 -18.08 34.94
C ALA A 128 10.48 -17.18 34.23
N ALA A 129 10.75 -17.41 32.96
CA ALA A 129 11.66 -16.54 32.22
C ALA A 129 10.93 -15.38 31.56
N ARG A 130 11.54 -14.22 31.63
CA ARG A 130 11.24 -13.09 30.77
C ARG A 130 12.23 -13.10 29.63
N SER A 131 11.75 -13.25 28.38
CA SER A 131 12.60 -13.11 27.21
C SER A 131 13.06 -11.64 27.08
N SER A 132 14.36 -11.42 26.79
CA SER A 132 14.87 -10.07 26.49
C SER A 132 14.07 -9.41 25.36
N LEU A 133 13.95 -8.08 25.42
CA LEU A 133 13.41 -7.28 24.30
C LEU A 133 14.40 -7.19 23.15
N VAL A 134 15.69 -7.22 23.47
CA VAL A 134 16.76 -7.11 22.47
C VAL A 134 17.07 -8.49 21.89
N GLU A 135 16.83 -8.62 20.60
CA GLU A 135 17.09 -9.85 19.85
C GLU A 135 18.50 -9.84 19.24
N ALA A 136 19.44 -10.50 19.89
CA ALA A 136 20.87 -10.49 19.53
C ALA A 136 21.17 -11.10 18.16
N ASP A 137 20.39 -12.08 17.74
CA ASP A 137 20.62 -12.82 16.50
C ASP A 137 19.80 -12.30 15.31
N ARG A 138 18.87 -11.37 15.53
CA ARG A 138 18.14 -10.72 14.47
C ARG A 138 19.01 -9.64 13.83
N THR A 139 19.35 -9.82 12.57
CA THR A 139 20.21 -8.89 11.83
C THR A 139 19.45 -7.84 11.04
N GLN A 140 18.14 -8.01 10.83
CA GLN A 140 17.30 -7.09 10.04
C GLN A 140 16.46 -6.16 10.94
N PRO A 141 16.33 -4.87 10.57
CA PRO A 141 15.43 -3.96 11.27
C PRO A 141 13.97 -4.35 10.99
N SER A 142 13.18 -4.48 12.02
CA SER A 142 11.76 -4.76 11.91
C SER A 142 11.00 -4.35 13.16
N THR A 143 9.72 -4.02 12.99
CA THR A 143 8.80 -3.73 14.09
C THR A 143 7.59 -4.65 14.00
N THR A 144 7.34 -5.40 15.06
CA THR A 144 6.18 -6.29 15.16
C THR A 144 5.03 -5.58 15.85
N ILE A 145 3.88 -5.54 15.20
CA ILE A 145 2.60 -5.10 15.74
C ILE A 145 1.86 -6.34 16.21
N ASN A 146 1.89 -6.56 17.51
CA ASN A 146 1.34 -7.77 18.12
C ASN A 146 -0.19 -7.78 18.18
N ARG A 147 -0.76 -8.93 18.49
CA ARG A 147 -2.20 -9.15 18.60
C ARG A 147 -2.90 -8.10 19.47
N LYS A 148 -2.32 -7.71 20.63
CA LYS A 148 -2.93 -6.75 21.52
C LYS A 148 -3.10 -5.37 20.88
N PHE A 149 -2.11 -4.91 20.13
CA PHE A 149 -2.23 -3.67 19.34
C PHE A 149 -3.27 -3.80 18.24
N VAL A 150 -3.23 -4.89 17.46
CA VAL A 150 -4.19 -5.13 16.38
C VAL A 150 -5.64 -5.09 16.89
N GLU A 151 -5.93 -5.73 18.03
CA GLU A 151 -7.29 -5.85 18.59
C GLU A 151 -7.75 -4.62 19.39
N SER A 152 -6.82 -3.80 19.94
CA SER A 152 -7.17 -2.75 20.89
C SER A 152 -7.12 -1.34 20.34
N LEU A 153 -6.23 -1.04 19.38
CA LEU A 153 -6.04 0.32 18.89
C LEU A 153 -7.23 0.80 18.05
N PRO A 154 -7.62 2.07 18.18
CA PRO A 154 -8.70 2.65 17.37
C PRO A 154 -8.25 2.79 15.92
N LEU A 155 -8.91 2.07 15.01
CA LEU A 155 -8.64 2.10 13.58
C LEU A 155 -9.93 2.43 12.82
N TYR A 156 -9.97 3.60 12.20
CA TYR A 156 -11.11 3.96 11.36
C TYR A 156 -11.23 3.03 10.16
N GLY A 157 -12.42 2.43 9.97
CA GLY A 157 -12.65 1.43 8.93
C GLY A 157 -11.90 0.10 9.15
N ARG A 158 -11.29 -0.10 10.32
CA ARG A 158 -10.64 -1.35 10.79
C ARG A 158 -9.58 -1.91 9.82
N LYS A 159 -8.79 -1.02 9.26
CA LYS A 159 -7.70 -1.37 8.34
C LYS A 159 -6.42 -1.64 9.14
N PHE A 160 -6.10 -2.90 9.41
CA PHE A 160 -4.90 -3.24 10.19
C PHE A 160 -3.59 -2.72 9.55
N MET A 161 -3.56 -2.59 8.23
CA MET A 161 -2.40 -2.07 7.50
C MET A 161 -2.09 -0.61 7.84
N ASP A 162 -3.08 0.17 8.34
CA ASP A 162 -2.88 1.55 8.79
C ASP A 162 -1.92 1.64 9.99
N LEU A 163 -1.73 0.54 10.72
CA LEU A 163 -0.69 0.44 11.76
C LEU A 163 0.72 0.29 11.16
N GLY A 164 0.84 -0.07 9.89
CA GLY A 164 2.15 -0.18 9.21
C GLY A 164 2.91 1.14 9.11
N VAL A 165 2.20 2.28 9.21
CA VAL A 165 2.85 3.61 9.25
C VAL A 165 3.36 4.00 10.64
N MET A 166 3.09 3.20 11.66
CA MET A 166 3.55 3.44 13.05
C MET A 166 5.04 3.12 13.26
N VAL A 167 5.76 2.71 12.21
CA VAL A 167 7.18 2.36 12.29
C VAL A 167 8.07 3.50 11.77
N ALA A 168 9.33 3.52 12.21
CA ALA A 168 10.31 4.48 11.73
C ALA A 168 10.52 4.35 10.21
N GLY A 169 10.69 5.48 9.50
CA GLY A 169 10.91 5.50 8.05
C GLY A 169 9.69 5.21 7.17
N ALA A 170 8.53 4.84 7.73
CA ALA A 170 7.30 4.67 6.96
C ALA A 170 6.47 5.96 6.93
N THR A 171 5.88 6.33 5.81
CA THR A 171 4.96 7.48 5.66
C THR A 171 3.63 7.03 5.08
N GLU A 172 2.55 7.69 5.46
CA GLU A 172 1.24 7.41 4.93
C GLU A 172 1.13 7.95 3.49
N PHE A 173 0.72 7.10 2.55
CA PHE A 173 0.35 7.54 1.20
C PHE A 173 -1.15 7.81 1.18
N GLY A 174 -1.52 8.94 0.63
CA GLY A 174 -2.91 9.36 0.50
C GLY A 174 -3.31 10.39 1.54
N ASP A 175 -4.37 11.07 1.18
CA ASP A 175 -4.85 12.26 1.87
C ASP A 175 -6.07 11.97 2.75
N ARG A 176 -6.53 10.71 2.81
CA ARG A 176 -7.83 10.37 3.36
C ARG A 176 -7.92 8.95 3.88
N ASP A 177 -9.09 8.62 4.42
CA ASP A 177 -9.60 7.34 4.93
C ASP A 177 -9.53 6.17 3.91
N THR A 178 -8.70 6.29 2.89
CA THR A 178 -8.51 5.31 1.84
C THR A 178 -7.47 4.29 2.25
N SER A 179 -7.41 3.16 1.59
CA SER A 179 -6.49 2.06 1.93
C SER A 179 -5.10 2.58 2.26
N ALA A 180 -4.59 2.25 3.44
CA ALA A 180 -3.24 2.62 3.83
C ALA A 180 -2.25 1.84 2.98
N THR A 181 -1.66 2.53 2.06
CA THR A 181 -0.40 2.13 1.48
C THR A 181 0.69 2.93 2.16
N ALA A 182 1.62 2.26 2.79
CA ALA A 182 2.76 2.92 3.38
C ALA A 182 3.86 3.08 2.32
N ASP A 183 4.36 4.29 2.19
CA ASP A 183 5.65 4.55 1.55
C ASP A 183 6.75 4.26 2.58
N PHE A 184 7.72 3.43 2.25
CA PHE A 184 8.81 3.08 3.16
C PHE A 184 10.12 3.72 2.70
N THR A 185 10.88 4.28 3.63
CA THR A 185 12.25 4.80 3.43
C THR A 185 12.38 5.71 2.20
N GLY A 186 11.38 6.57 1.98
CA GLY A 186 11.35 7.50 0.84
C GLY A 186 11.08 6.86 -0.52
N THR A 187 10.88 5.55 -0.60
CA THR A 187 10.48 4.88 -1.83
C THR A 187 8.97 4.97 -2.03
N ASN A 188 8.54 4.86 -3.27
CA ASN A 188 7.12 4.84 -3.61
C ASN A 188 6.49 3.50 -3.20
N HIS A 189 5.26 3.53 -2.69
CA HIS A 189 4.47 2.34 -2.34
C HIS A 189 4.34 1.32 -3.48
N PHE A 190 4.46 1.71 -4.75
CA PHE A 190 4.54 0.78 -5.89
C PHE A 190 5.76 -0.16 -5.85
N TYR A 191 6.78 0.20 -5.08
CA TYR A 191 7.95 -0.65 -4.82
C TYR A 191 7.87 -1.37 -3.49
N SER A 192 6.75 -1.26 -2.75
CA SER A 192 6.50 -1.98 -1.51
C SER A 192 5.67 -3.25 -1.78
N ASN A 193 5.65 -4.17 -0.83
CA ASN A 193 4.85 -5.39 -0.94
C ASN A 193 4.15 -5.71 0.38
N ALA A 194 3.09 -6.51 0.31
CA ALA A 194 2.47 -7.14 1.47
C ALA A 194 2.28 -8.64 1.22
N ILE A 195 2.59 -9.42 2.21
CA ILE A 195 2.37 -10.86 2.22
C ILE A 195 1.46 -11.23 3.40
N VAL A 196 0.58 -12.18 3.18
CA VAL A 196 -0.29 -12.74 4.21
C VAL A 196 -0.13 -14.25 4.22
N ASP A 197 0.21 -14.80 5.39
CA ASP A 197 0.59 -16.21 5.54
C ASP A 197 1.63 -16.64 4.49
N GLY A 198 2.67 -15.80 4.31
CA GLY A 198 3.79 -16.07 3.43
C GLY A 198 3.48 -16.05 1.92
N THR A 199 2.30 -15.61 1.51
CA THR A 199 1.88 -15.48 0.12
C THR A 199 1.56 -14.02 -0.25
N ASN A 200 1.76 -13.65 -1.51
CA ASN A 200 1.59 -12.29 -1.99
C ASN A 200 0.12 -11.82 -1.91
N SER A 201 -0.11 -10.63 -1.35
CA SER A 201 -1.43 -10.00 -1.20
C SER A 201 -1.60 -8.72 -2.03
N TYR A 202 -0.60 -8.31 -2.82
CA TYR A 202 -0.72 -7.16 -3.72
C TYR A 202 -1.25 -7.57 -5.10
N GLN A 203 -2.10 -6.71 -5.68
CA GLN A 203 -2.56 -6.83 -7.06
C GLN A 203 -1.41 -6.51 -8.01
N ALA A 204 -1.06 -7.45 -8.89
CA ALA A 204 0.05 -7.27 -9.83
C ALA A 204 -0.26 -6.21 -10.89
N TRP A 205 -1.53 -6.08 -11.28
CA TRP A 205 -1.99 -5.06 -12.21
C TRP A 205 -1.57 -3.66 -11.77
N SER A 206 -1.92 -3.27 -10.57
CA SER A 206 -1.71 -1.90 -10.08
C SER A 206 -0.44 -1.73 -9.22
N GLY A 207 0.16 -2.81 -8.72
CA GLY A 207 1.21 -2.75 -7.70
C GLY A 207 0.72 -2.21 -6.34
N LEU A 208 -0.57 -2.36 -6.05
CA LEU A 208 -1.25 -1.86 -4.86
C LEU A 208 -1.93 -3.02 -4.11
N PRO A 209 -2.38 -2.84 -2.88
CA PRO A 209 -3.22 -3.83 -2.21
C PRO A 209 -4.42 -4.20 -3.08
N ASN A 210 -4.89 -5.43 -2.96
CA ASN A 210 -6.03 -5.91 -3.72
C ASN A 210 -7.27 -5.02 -3.53
N GLY A 211 -7.91 -4.64 -4.68
CA GLY A 211 -8.99 -3.66 -4.71
C GLY A 211 -8.52 -2.21 -4.77
N LYS A 212 -7.22 -1.98 -4.94
CA LYS A 212 -6.62 -0.64 -5.06
C LYS A 212 -7.02 0.25 -3.88
N PHE A 213 -7.57 1.44 -4.21
CA PHE A 213 -8.08 2.40 -3.24
C PHE A 213 -9.58 2.23 -2.96
N VAL A 214 -10.23 1.25 -3.55
CA VAL A 214 -11.70 1.08 -3.50
C VAL A 214 -12.10 0.28 -2.28
N VAL A 215 -11.37 -0.80 -1.98
CA VAL A 215 -11.69 -1.74 -0.89
C VAL A 215 -11.01 -1.29 0.39
N PRO A 216 -11.71 -1.18 1.52
CA PRO A 216 -11.10 -0.84 2.80
C PRO A 216 -10.01 -1.81 3.23
N PHE A 217 -10.27 -3.11 3.09
CA PHE A 217 -9.31 -4.17 3.41
C PHE A 217 -9.70 -5.48 2.70
N GLU A 218 -8.70 -6.29 2.34
CA GLU A 218 -8.90 -7.65 1.82
C GLU A 218 -9.13 -8.66 2.95
N PHE A 219 -8.42 -8.48 4.06
CA PHE A 219 -8.52 -9.32 5.25
C PHE A 219 -9.06 -8.51 6.43
N SER A 220 -10.07 -9.05 7.12
CA SER A 220 -10.60 -8.44 8.34
C SER A 220 -9.52 -8.29 9.41
N GLN A 221 -9.54 -7.18 10.16
CA GLN A 221 -8.70 -6.99 11.34
C GLN A 221 -8.86 -8.13 12.36
N ASN A 222 -10.09 -8.66 12.52
CA ASN A 222 -10.36 -9.79 13.41
C ASN A 222 -9.69 -11.09 12.97
N ALA A 223 -9.34 -11.23 11.71
CA ALA A 223 -8.66 -12.41 11.18
C ALA A 223 -7.13 -12.35 11.38
N ILE A 224 -6.56 -11.18 11.70
CA ILE A 224 -5.10 -11.01 11.82
C ILE A 224 -4.64 -11.33 13.25
N GLN A 225 -3.65 -12.21 13.35
CA GLN A 225 -2.98 -12.54 14.61
C GLN A 225 -2.00 -11.45 15.00
N GLU A 226 -1.07 -11.16 14.11
CA GLU A 226 -0.06 -10.13 14.24
C GLU A 226 0.58 -9.87 12.87
N PHE A 227 1.34 -8.80 12.75
CA PHE A 227 2.12 -8.56 11.55
C PHE A 227 3.43 -7.85 11.87
N GLN A 228 4.40 -8.06 11.01
CA GLN A 228 5.71 -7.46 11.05
C GLN A 228 5.86 -6.47 9.89
N VAL A 229 6.42 -5.30 10.19
CA VAL A 229 6.81 -4.31 9.19
C VAL A 229 8.32 -4.36 9.05
N LEU A 230 8.77 -4.73 7.86
CA LEU A 230 10.16 -4.71 7.45
C LEU A 230 10.36 -3.44 6.63
N ASN A 231 10.89 -2.41 7.25
CA ASN A 231 11.03 -1.08 6.65
C ASN A 231 12.32 -0.89 5.85
N GLY A 232 13.03 -1.98 5.59
CA GLY A 232 14.26 -2.05 4.79
C GLY A 232 15.11 -3.27 5.19
N ASN A 233 16.13 -3.53 4.40
CA ASN A 233 17.21 -4.50 4.69
C ASN A 233 16.73 -5.90 5.14
N PHE A 234 15.62 -6.37 4.56
CA PHE A 234 15.11 -7.72 4.83
C PHE A 234 15.92 -8.79 4.08
N THR A 235 15.91 -10.02 4.62
CA THR A 235 16.70 -11.16 4.15
C THR A 235 16.37 -11.57 2.71
N ALA A 236 17.22 -12.34 2.05
CA ALA A 236 17.09 -12.72 0.64
C ALA A 236 15.85 -13.58 0.34
N GLU A 237 15.24 -14.18 1.35
CA GLU A 237 13.96 -14.87 1.26
C GLU A 237 12.84 -14.00 0.66
N PHE A 238 12.79 -12.72 1.06
CA PHE A 238 11.75 -11.79 0.62
C PHE A 238 12.16 -11.06 -0.66
N GLY A 239 11.26 -11.02 -1.61
CA GLY A 239 11.44 -10.34 -2.90
C GLY A 239 10.27 -9.43 -3.27
N ARG A 240 10.29 -8.94 -4.52
CA ARG A 240 9.26 -8.06 -5.10
C ARG A 240 9.02 -6.79 -4.31
N SER A 241 10.01 -6.33 -3.60
CA SER A 241 9.93 -5.10 -2.84
C SER A 241 11.26 -4.38 -2.87
N GLY A 242 11.27 -3.13 -3.35
CA GLY A 242 12.40 -2.23 -3.29
C GLY A 242 12.31 -1.26 -2.11
N GLY A 243 11.13 -1.14 -1.49
CA GLY A 243 10.88 -0.24 -0.35
C GLY A 243 10.84 -0.99 0.97
N GLY A 244 9.64 -1.34 1.41
CA GLY A 244 9.38 -2.09 2.62
C GLY A 244 8.36 -3.20 2.40
N LEU A 245 8.21 -4.05 3.38
CA LEU A 245 7.34 -5.22 3.34
C LEU A 245 6.48 -5.28 4.60
N ILE A 246 5.18 -5.48 4.42
CA ILE A 246 4.27 -5.87 5.50
C ILE A 246 4.07 -7.38 5.44
N ASN A 247 4.41 -8.06 6.50
CA ASN A 247 4.27 -9.51 6.62
C ASN A 247 3.26 -9.83 7.72
N ALA A 248 2.06 -10.25 7.36
CA ALA A 248 0.97 -10.54 8.27
C ALA A 248 0.70 -12.05 8.39
N VAL A 249 0.28 -12.48 9.58
CA VAL A 249 -0.17 -13.85 9.85
C VAL A 249 -1.60 -13.82 10.34
N THR A 250 -2.43 -14.69 9.76
CA THR A 250 -3.82 -14.86 10.18
C THR A 250 -3.93 -15.76 11.42
N LYS A 251 -4.99 -15.56 12.20
CA LYS A 251 -5.31 -16.42 13.36
C LYS A 251 -5.48 -17.88 12.92
N SER A 252 -5.23 -18.78 13.86
CA SER A 252 -5.40 -20.23 13.71
C SER A 252 -6.32 -20.77 14.80
N GLY A 253 -6.84 -21.96 14.63
CA GLY A 253 -7.55 -22.69 15.66
C GLY A 253 -6.64 -23.15 16.78
N THR A 254 -7.21 -23.38 17.96
CA THR A 254 -6.51 -23.86 19.15
C THR A 254 -7.24 -25.02 19.80
N ASN A 255 -6.67 -25.63 20.85
CA ASN A 255 -7.32 -26.71 21.60
C ASN A 255 -8.55 -26.27 22.42
N GLN A 256 -8.77 -24.99 22.57
CA GLN A 256 -9.92 -24.41 23.23
C GLN A 256 -10.84 -23.75 22.23
N LEU A 257 -12.16 -23.95 22.41
CA LEU A 257 -13.14 -23.24 21.62
C LEU A 257 -13.23 -21.79 22.10
N HIS A 258 -13.02 -20.84 21.22
CA HIS A 258 -13.22 -19.41 21.46
C HIS A 258 -13.70 -18.67 20.24
N GLY A 259 -14.35 -17.57 20.49
CA GLY A 259 -14.86 -16.72 19.46
C GLY A 259 -15.09 -15.31 19.96
N ASP A 260 -15.38 -14.45 19.00
CA ASP A 260 -15.80 -13.08 19.26
C ASP A 260 -16.94 -12.68 18.33
N ALA A 261 -17.75 -11.77 18.79
CA ALA A 261 -18.73 -11.05 18.00
C ALA A 261 -18.68 -9.56 18.37
N SER A 262 -18.72 -8.70 17.37
CA SER A 262 -18.67 -7.26 17.58
C SER A 262 -19.60 -6.52 16.64
N TYR A 263 -20.22 -5.47 17.15
CA TYR A 263 -21.05 -4.55 16.35
C TYR A 263 -20.60 -3.13 16.63
N PHE A 264 -20.33 -2.41 15.56
CA PHE A 264 -19.92 -1.01 15.58
C PHE A 264 -20.96 -0.15 14.92
N TYR A 265 -21.19 1.02 15.48
CA TYR A 265 -22.14 2.01 14.95
C TYR A 265 -21.56 3.41 15.02
N SER A 266 -21.64 4.12 13.90
CA SER A 266 -21.32 5.55 13.78
C SER A 266 -22.35 6.25 12.93
N ASP A 267 -22.73 7.47 13.32
CA ASP A 267 -23.71 8.28 12.64
C ASP A 267 -23.24 9.74 12.55
N SER A 268 -23.80 10.47 11.60
CA SER A 268 -23.51 11.89 11.43
C SER A 268 -23.77 12.72 12.69
N ALA A 269 -24.76 12.36 13.51
CA ALA A 269 -25.01 13.05 14.79
C ALA A 269 -23.79 13.01 15.72
N MET A 270 -23.03 11.91 15.67
CA MET A 270 -21.82 11.68 16.44
C MET A 270 -20.55 12.27 15.79
N SER A 271 -20.65 12.87 14.62
CA SER A 271 -19.49 13.37 13.85
C SER A 271 -19.53 14.89 13.73
N ALA A 272 -18.37 15.53 13.58
CA ALA A 272 -18.29 16.94 13.25
C ALA A 272 -18.54 17.20 11.75
N THR A 273 -18.93 18.42 11.40
CA THR A 273 -19.09 18.84 10.00
C THR A 273 -17.71 18.90 9.32
N PRO A 274 -17.52 18.31 8.12
CA PRO A 274 -16.29 18.45 7.37
C PRO A 274 -15.95 19.91 7.06
N ARG A 275 -14.66 20.25 7.11
CA ARG A 275 -14.19 21.66 7.05
C ARG A 275 -14.69 22.46 5.85
N PHE A 276 -14.83 21.82 4.70
CA PHE A 276 -15.26 22.48 3.46
C PHE A 276 -16.72 22.20 3.10
N ALA A 277 -17.49 21.54 3.98
CA ALA A 277 -18.88 21.25 3.73
C ALA A 277 -19.77 22.44 4.14
N PHE A 278 -20.69 22.85 3.26
CA PHE A 278 -21.69 23.89 3.54
C PHE A 278 -22.70 23.42 4.59
N LYS A 279 -22.93 22.12 4.67
CA LYS A 279 -23.84 21.51 5.63
C LYS A 279 -23.27 20.18 6.09
N LYS A 280 -23.76 19.69 7.22
CA LYS A 280 -23.38 18.41 7.76
C LYS A 280 -23.96 17.28 6.92
N PRO A 281 -23.11 16.43 6.28
CA PRO A 281 -23.60 15.29 5.51
C PRO A 281 -24.20 14.22 6.43
N LYS A 282 -25.31 13.61 6.01
CA LYS A 282 -25.94 12.51 6.75
C LYS A 282 -25.19 11.21 6.44
N THR A 283 -24.25 10.86 7.30
CA THR A 283 -23.45 9.63 7.16
C THR A 283 -23.90 8.60 8.19
N ARG A 284 -23.86 7.31 7.82
CA ARG A 284 -24.06 6.18 8.72
C ARG A 284 -23.08 5.06 8.36
N GLN A 285 -22.48 4.48 9.38
CA GLN A 285 -21.65 3.30 9.23
C GLN A 285 -22.05 2.25 10.27
N GLN A 286 -22.24 1.05 9.81
CA GLN A 286 -22.54 -0.13 10.63
C GLN A 286 -21.55 -1.21 10.25
N GLU A 287 -21.06 -1.92 11.25
CA GLU A 287 -20.13 -3.02 11.03
C GLU A 287 -20.47 -4.17 11.99
N LEU A 288 -20.59 -5.35 11.43
CA LEU A 288 -20.77 -6.60 12.16
C LEU A 288 -19.59 -7.50 11.84
N ALA A 289 -18.87 -7.92 12.86
CA ALA A 289 -17.76 -8.85 12.68
C ALA A 289 -17.79 -9.93 13.76
N GLY A 290 -17.29 -11.11 13.40
CA GLY A 290 -17.17 -12.21 14.34
C GLY A 290 -16.16 -13.25 13.90
N SER A 291 -15.64 -13.99 14.87
CA SER A 291 -14.76 -15.12 14.61
C SER A 291 -15.08 -16.30 15.51
N LEU A 292 -14.76 -17.49 15.02
CA LEU A 292 -14.85 -18.75 15.75
C LEU A 292 -13.60 -19.58 15.51
N SER A 293 -13.04 -20.14 16.56
CA SER A 293 -11.79 -20.88 16.53
C SER A 293 -11.86 -22.06 17.50
N GLY A 294 -11.38 -23.22 17.08
CA GLY A 294 -11.34 -24.38 17.95
C GLY A 294 -10.80 -25.65 17.28
N PRO A 295 -10.70 -26.77 18.03
CA PRO A 295 -10.26 -28.03 17.49
C PRO A 295 -11.43 -28.79 16.84
N LEU A 296 -11.24 -29.31 15.64
CA LEU A 296 -12.04 -30.38 15.07
C LEU A 296 -11.60 -31.74 15.64
N VAL A 297 -10.27 -31.91 15.79
CA VAL A 297 -9.62 -33.00 16.49
C VAL A 297 -8.53 -32.40 17.39
N ARG A 298 -8.62 -32.59 18.70
CA ARG A 298 -7.63 -32.04 19.65
C ARG A 298 -6.22 -32.47 19.30
N ASP A 299 -5.28 -31.53 19.44
CA ASP A 299 -3.85 -31.64 19.14
C ASP A 299 -3.52 -31.93 17.65
N ARG A 300 -4.52 -32.06 16.77
CA ARG A 300 -4.29 -32.47 15.38
C ARG A 300 -4.93 -31.61 14.31
N LEU A 301 -6.23 -31.29 14.45
CA LEU A 301 -6.95 -30.60 13.39
C LEU A 301 -7.74 -29.43 13.97
N PHE A 302 -7.43 -28.25 13.47
CA PHE A 302 -7.96 -26.99 13.97
C PHE A 302 -8.69 -26.24 12.87
N LEU A 303 -9.69 -25.47 13.27
CA LEU A 303 -10.46 -24.59 12.40
C LEU A 303 -10.49 -23.19 12.98
N PHE A 304 -10.33 -22.21 12.12
CA PHE A 304 -10.59 -20.78 12.37
C PHE A 304 -11.50 -20.24 11.27
N GLY A 305 -12.57 -19.57 11.65
CA GLY A 305 -13.48 -18.87 10.73
C GLY A 305 -13.70 -17.43 11.17
N ASN A 306 -13.77 -16.52 10.20
CA ASN A 306 -14.07 -15.11 10.43
C ASN A 306 -15.06 -14.61 9.38
N TYR A 307 -15.97 -13.72 9.82
CA TYR A 307 -16.84 -12.93 8.95
C TYR A 307 -16.82 -11.48 9.39
N ASP A 308 -16.80 -10.56 8.43
CA ASP A 308 -16.81 -9.11 8.65
C ASP A 308 -17.65 -8.43 7.57
N GLN A 309 -18.58 -7.58 7.99
CA GLN A 309 -19.50 -6.84 7.13
C GLN A 309 -19.47 -5.37 7.51
N GLN A 310 -19.19 -4.51 6.55
CA GLN A 310 -19.32 -3.06 6.69
C GLN A 310 -20.36 -2.52 5.73
N ILE A 311 -21.34 -1.78 6.25
CA ILE A 311 -22.35 -1.06 5.49
C ILE A 311 -22.18 0.43 5.76
N ARG A 312 -21.88 1.20 4.72
CA ARG A 312 -21.66 2.64 4.82
C ARG A 312 -22.58 3.41 3.87
N SER A 313 -23.31 4.35 4.42
CA SER A 313 -24.09 5.33 3.68
C SER A 313 -23.43 6.69 3.88
N GLU A 314 -22.86 7.21 2.81
CA GLU A 314 -22.19 8.52 2.80
C GLU A 314 -22.71 9.30 1.59
N PRO A 315 -23.46 10.41 1.78
CA PRO A 315 -23.96 11.16 0.64
C PRO A 315 -22.82 11.78 -0.17
N LEU A 316 -23.01 11.82 -1.48
CA LEU A 316 -22.19 12.59 -2.39
C LEU A 316 -22.80 13.99 -2.51
N ILE A 317 -22.10 15.01 -2.06
CA ILE A 317 -22.47 16.41 -2.22
C ILE A 317 -21.79 16.94 -3.48
N VAL A 318 -22.58 17.14 -4.52
CA VAL A 318 -22.08 17.67 -5.80
C VAL A 318 -22.15 19.18 -5.77
N THR A 319 -21.01 19.84 -5.95
CA THR A 319 -20.89 21.29 -6.09
C THR A 319 -20.55 21.64 -7.54
N SER A 320 -20.74 22.87 -7.93
CA SER A 320 -20.35 23.36 -9.26
C SER A 320 -18.83 23.45 -9.50
N GLY A 321 -18.01 23.15 -8.47
CA GLY A 321 -16.58 23.45 -8.53
C GLY A 321 -16.37 24.93 -8.86
N THR A 322 -15.40 25.23 -9.70
CA THR A 322 -15.12 26.59 -10.18
C THR A 322 -15.95 26.99 -11.42
N ALA A 323 -16.80 26.12 -11.94
CA ALA A 323 -17.52 26.38 -13.19
C ALA A 323 -18.49 27.57 -13.12
N LEU A 324 -19.04 27.86 -11.94
CA LEU A 324 -19.94 29.01 -11.71
C LEU A 324 -19.24 30.23 -11.08
N ASP A 325 -17.92 30.15 -10.82
CA ASP A 325 -17.17 31.25 -10.23
C ASP A 325 -17.22 32.47 -11.17
N GLY A 326 -17.59 33.66 -10.62
CA GLY A 326 -17.70 34.86 -11.41
C GLY A 326 -18.81 34.84 -12.48
N SER A 327 -19.72 33.84 -12.47
CA SER A 327 -20.78 33.71 -13.48
C SER A 327 -21.69 34.90 -13.58
N ASP A 328 -22.00 35.60 -12.46
CA ASP A 328 -22.86 36.78 -12.47
C ASP A 328 -22.14 37.99 -13.09
N ALA A 329 -20.85 38.20 -12.80
CA ALA A 329 -20.03 39.20 -13.45
C ALA A 329 -19.88 38.93 -14.96
N THR A 330 -19.67 37.66 -15.34
CA THR A 330 -19.63 37.25 -16.74
C THR A 330 -20.95 37.52 -17.42
N LEU A 331 -22.10 37.18 -16.79
CA LEU A 331 -23.43 37.44 -17.33
C LEU A 331 -23.66 38.94 -17.56
N ALA A 332 -23.20 39.77 -16.63
CA ALA A 332 -23.32 41.24 -16.75
C ALA A 332 -22.50 41.79 -17.94
N SER A 333 -21.38 41.14 -18.31
CA SER A 333 -20.51 41.54 -19.41
C SER A 333 -21.01 41.12 -20.80
N ILE A 334 -21.99 40.19 -20.88
CA ILE A 334 -22.53 39.72 -22.17
C ILE A 334 -23.57 40.68 -22.71
N THR A 335 -23.22 41.34 -23.82
CA THR A 335 -24.09 42.29 -24.46
C THR A 335 -25.00 41.69 -25.53
N ASN A 336 -24.56 40.60 -26.19
CA ASN A 336 -25.35 39.91 -27.20
C ASN A 336 -26.49 39.13 -26.52
N PRO A 337 -27.79 39.37 -26.88
CA PRO A 337 -28.94 38.74 -26.24
C PRO A 337 -28.96 37.21 -26.38
N ASP A 338 -28.61 36.69 -27.56
CA ASP A 338 -28.62 35.23 -27.80
C ASP A 338 -27.52 34.53 -27.02
N GLU A 339 -26.34 35.10 -26.95
CA GLU A 339 -25.26 34.59 -26.12
C GLU A 339 -25.61 34.61 -24.62
N ARG A 340 -26.27 35.73 -24.20
CA ARG A 340 -26.77 35.90 -22.84
C ARG A 340 -27.77 34.80 -22.47
N GLN A 341 -28.68 34.50 -23.38
CA GLN A 341 -29.69 33.46 -23.17
C GLN A 341 -29.03 32.06 -23.08
N ARG A 342 -28.10 31.73 -24.00
CA ARG A 342 -27.33 30.46 -23.93
C ARG A 342 -26.53 30.34 -22.63
N PHE A 343 -25.91 31.43 -22.16
CA PHE A 343 -25.19 31.45 -20.91
C PHE A 343 -26.09 31.18 -19.70
N ILE A 344 -27.29 31.78 -19.65
CA ILE A 344 -28.29 31.53 -18.60
C ILE A 344 -28.69 30.06 -18.60
N GLN A 345 -29.00 29.49 -19.78
CA GLN A 345 -29.35 28.07 -19.91
C GLN A 345 -28.24 27.16 -19.44
N ALA A 346 -26.99 27.41 -19.84
CA ALA A 346 -25.83 26.67 -19.42
C ALA A 346 -25.59 26.73 -17.90
N ARG A 347 -25.76 27.91 -17.30
CA ARG A 347 -25.66 28.13 -15.85
C ARG A 347 -26.71 27.34 -15.08
N ASP A 348 -27.94 27.43 -15.51
CA ASP A 348 -29.07 26.74 -14.85
C ASP A 348 -28.97 25.24 -15.01
N PHE A 349 -28.49 24.77 -16.18
CA PHE A 349 -28.17 23.36 -16.39
C PHE A 349 -27.10 22.88 -15.42
N VAL A 350 -25.95 23.56 -15.27
CA VAL A 350 -24.90 23.17 -14.30
C VAL A 350 -25.47 23.16 -12.87
N ARG A 351 -26.28 24.17 -12.49
CA ARG A 351 -26.94 24.20 -11.19
C ARG A 351 -27.87 23.02 -10.96
N SER A 352 -28.61 22.57 -11.97
CA SER A 352 -29.54 21.44 -11.85
C SER A 352 -28.82 20.12 -11.60
N LEU A 353 -27.52 20.00 -11.90
CA LEU A 353 -26.70 18.85 -11.68
C LEU A 353 -26.00 18.83 -10.30
N THR A 354 -26.17 19.89 -9.50
CA THR A 354 -25.61 19.99 -8.14
C THR A 354 -26.63 19.54 -7.09
N GLY A 355 -26.15 19.15 -5.93
CA GLY A 355 -27.02 18.72 -4.82
C GLY A 355 -26.49 17.52 -4.07
N ASP A 356 -27.34 16.92 -3.24
CA ASP A 356 -27.02 15.76 -2.43
C ASP A 356 -27.57 14.50 -3.07
N PHE A 357 -26.72 13.50 -3.22
CA PHE A 357 -27.07 12.24 -3.83
C PHE A 357 -26.68 11.07 -2.92
N ALA A 358 -27.48 10.02 -2.88
CA ALA A 358 -27.18 8.82 -2.11
C ALA A 358 -25.92 8.12 -2.64
N ARG A 359 -25.04 7.71 -1.73
CA ARG A 359 -23.87 6.88 -2.02
C ARG A 359 -23.77 5.77 -0.99
N SER A 360 -23.56 4.55 -1.44
CA SER A 360 -23.31 3.41 -0.57
C SER A 360 -21.92 2.82 -0.84
N LEU A 361 -21.32 2.24 0.18
CA LEU A 361 -20.02 1.60 0.16
C LEU A 361 -20.13 0.37 1.09
N ASP A 362 -20.48 -0.78 0.52
CA ASP A 362 -20.77 -2.00 1.28
C ASP A 362 -19.68 -3.04 1.05
N GLN A 363 -19.19 -3.63 2.12
CA GLN A 363 -18.14 -4.65 2.05
C GLN A 363 -18.51 -5.87 2.89
N TYR A 364 -18.17 -7.04 2.36
CA TYR A 364 -18.34 -8.36 2.99
C TYR A 364 -17.03 -9.13 2.86
N THR A 365 -16.52 -9.65 3.95
CA THR A 365 -15.26 -10.42 3.96
C THR A 365 -15.43 -11.66 4.82
N GLY A 366 -14.99 -12.80 4.32
CA GLY A 366 -14.99 -14.07 5.05
C GLY A 366 -13.67 -14.80 4.89
N LEU A 367 -13.16 -15.36 5.98
CA LEU A 367 -11.95 -16.18 5.99
C LEU A 367 -12.21 -17.50 6.69
N LEU A 368 -11.73 -18.59 6.12
CA LEU A 368 -11.68 -19.92 6.71
C LEU A 368 -10.25 -20.44 6.64
N LYS A 369 -9.71 -20.90 7.77
CA LYS A 369 -8.37 -21.49 7.85
C LYS A 369 -8.45 -22.81 8.61
N THR A 370 -7.75 -23.80 8.09
CA THR A 370 -7.63 -25.13 8.70
C THR A 370 -6.16 -25.46 8.86
N ASP A 371 -5.75 -25.89 10.03
CA ASP A 371 -4.40 -26.34 10.34
C ASP A 371 -4.44 -27.81 10.77
N TRP A 372 -3.72 -28.66 10.06
CA TRP A 372 -3.66 -30.09 10.30
C TRP A 372 -2.24 -30.54 10.62
N HIS A 373 -2.08 -31.21 11.77
CA HIS A 373 -0.87 -31.85 12.22
C HIS A 373 -1.02 -33.38 12.15
N PRO A 374 -0.79 -34.01 10.98
CA PRO A 374 -0.94 -35.47 10.84
C PRO A 374 0.02 -36.22 11.77
N ASN A 375 1.18 -35.68 12.02
CA ASN A 375 2.19 -36.20 12.95
C ASN A 375 3.08 -35.05 13.49
N ALA A 376 4.06 -35.39 14.32
CA ALA A 376 4.94 -34.41 14.95
C ALA A 376 5.90 -33.66 13.99
N THR A 377 6.05 -34.15 12.74
CA THR A 377 6.99 -33.59 11.77
C THR A 377 6.33 -32.87 10.61
N GLN A 378 5.02 -32.94 10.49
CA GLN A 378 4.25 -32.41 9.36
C GLN A 378 3.17 -31.45 9.83
N THR A 379 3.04 -30.33 9.13
CA THR A 379 1.93 -29.38 9.29
C THR A 379 1.41 -29.00 7.91
N LEU A 380 0.12 -29.13 7.71
CA LEU A 380 -0.58 -28.64 6.53
C LEU A 380 -1.55 -27.54 6.96
N SER A 381 -1.50 -26.41 6.28
CA SER A 381 -2.45 -25.30 6.46
C SER A 381 -3.14 -25.00 5.16
N ALA A 382 -4.44 -24.78 5.21
CA ALA A 382 -5.26 -24.33 4.09
C ALA A 382 -6.03 -23.09 4.52
N ARG A 383 -5.95 -22.02 3.74
CA ARG A 383 -6.71 -20.78 3.95
C ARG A 383 -7.52 -20.45 2.71
N PHE A 384 -8.79 -20.14 2.93
CA PHE A 384 -9.69 -19.56 1.95
C PHE A 384 -10.10 -18.18 2.42
N ASN A 385 -10.03 -17.16 1.56
CA ASN A 385 -10.50 -15.82 1.82
C ASN A 385 -11.39 -15.35 0.67
N TYR A 386 -12.53 -14.76 1.01
CA TYR A 386 -13.46 -14.14 0.08
C TYR A 386 -13.76 -12.72 0.52
N GLN A 387 -13.74 -11.78 -0.42
CA GLN A 387 -14.07 -10.38 -0.20
C GLN A 387 -14.94 -9.88 -1.36
N ASN A 388 -16.02 -9.20 -1.04
CA ASN A 388 -16.92 -8.55 -1.97
C ASN A 388 -17.17 -7.11 -1.53
N PHE A 389 -16.94 -6.18 -2.44
CA PHE A 389 -17.22 -4.77 -2.25
C PHE A 389 -18.18 -4.28 -3.32
N ARG A 390 -19.18 -3.52 -2.92
CA ARG A 390 -20.20 -2.92 -3.79
C ARG A 390 -20.34 -1.44 -3.46
N SER A 391 -20.40 -0.61 -4.49
CA SER A 391 -20.54 0.82 -4.30
C SER A 391 -21.49 1.45 -5.31
N THR A 392 -22.04 2.62 -4.94
CA THR A 392 -22.84 3.46 -5.84
C THR A 392 -22.30 4.88 -5.82
N ASN A 393 -22.43 5.59 -6.92
CA ASN A 393 -22.04 6.99 -7.09
C ASN A 393 -20.59 7.29 -6.65
N VAL A 394 -19.66 6.45 -7.10
CA VAL A 394 -18.22 6.61 -6.90
C VAL A 394 -17.51 6.77 -8.24
N PRO A 395 -16.37 7.50 -8.31
CA PRO A 395 -15.50 7.49 -9.47
C PRO A 395 -14.70 6.18 -9.53
N GLU A 396 -13.96 5.95 -10.58
CA GLU A 396 -13.19 4.71 -10.76
C GLU A 396 -12.27 4.35 -9.58
N ASN A 397 -11.77 5.36 -8.87
CA ASN A 397 -10.85 5.18 -7.73
C ASN A 397 -11.56 5.22 -6.36
N GLY A 398 -12.88 5.08 -6.34
CA GLY A 398 -13.79 4.91 -5.22
C GLY A 398 -13.60 5.78 -3.98
N PHE A 399 -12.46 5.66 -3.32
CA PHE A 399 -12.21 6.30 -2.02
C PHE A 399 -11.63 7.70 -2.07
N THR A 400 -10.98 8.05 -3.17
CA THR A 400 -10.34 9.37 -3.29
C THR A 400 -11.34 10.49 -3.49
N THR A 401 -12.64 10.15 -3.64
CA THR A 401 -13.67 11.15 -3.76
C THR A 401 -14.05 11.69 -2.40
N PRO A 402 -13.86 12.96 -2.18
CA PRO A 402 -14.46 13.62 -1.03
C PRO A 402 -15.99 13.43 -1.05
N ILE A 403 -16.60 13.58 0.10
CA ILE A 403 -18.05 13.72 0.20
C ILE A 403 -18.51 14.89 -0.70
N ILE A 404 -17.68 15.91 -0.85
CA ILE A 404 -17.92 17.09 -1.69
C ILE A 404 -17.10 16.94 -2.98
N SER A 405 -17.74 17.06 -4.13
CA SER A 405 -17.12 16.81 -5.43
C SER A 405 -17.68 17.76 -6.50
N GLY A 406 -16.83 18.19 -7.43
CA GLY A 406 -17.20 18.80 -8.70
C GLY A 406 -17.65 17.80 -9.78
N LEU A 407 -17.78 16.51 -9.45
CA LEU A 407 -18.22 15.45 -10.35
C LEU A 407 -19.70 15.19 -10.15
N SER A 408 -20.54 15.46 -11.15
CA SER A 408 -21.98 15.17 -11.07
C SER A 408 -22.22 13.66 -10.94
N VAL A 409 -23.43 13.26 -10.53
CA VAL A 409 -23.82 11.84 -10.45
C VAL A 409 -23.62 11.13 -11.78
N SER A 410 -23.88 11.77 -12.90
CA SER A 410 -23.65 11.21 -14.25
C SER A 410 -22.16 10.93 -14.52
N ASN A 411 -21.26 11.70 -13.90
CA ASN A 411 -19.81 11.50 -14.02
C ASN A 411 -19.22 10.53 -12.96
N ASN A 412 -20.09 9.87 -12.21
CA ASN A 412 -19.75 8.80 -11.28
C ASN A 412 -20.28 7.46 -11.81
N GLY A 413 -20.09 6.41 -11.04
CA GLY A 413 -20.55 5.09 -11.42
C GLY A 413 -20.70 4.15 -10.24
N ARG A 414 -20.76 2.86 -10.54
CA ARG A 414 -20.66 1.77 -9.57
C ARG A 414 -19.31 1.09 -9.75
N VAL A 415 -18.59 0.90 -8.67
CA VAL A 415 -17.36 0.09 -8.65
C VAL A 415 -17.61 -1.09 -7.74
N ASN A 416 -17.55 -2.28 -8.30
CA ASN A 416 -17.71 -3.54 -7.57
C ASN A 416 -16.39 -4.30 -7.66
N VAL A 417 -15.95 -4.85 -6.53
CA VAL A 417 -14.71 -5.64 -6.44
C VAL A 417 -15.01 -6.97 -5.76
N GLU A 418 -14.54 -8.04 -6.35
CA GLU A 418 -14.63 -9.39 -5.83
C GLU A 418 -13.23 -10.01 -5.81
N ASN A 419 -12.75 -10.38 -4.64
CA ASN A 419 -11.48 -11.07 -4.47
C ASN A 419 -11.71 -12.41 -3.79
N THR A 420 -11.09 -13.45 -4.33
CA THR A 420 -11.08 -14.80 -3.78
C THR A 420 -9.64 -15.27 -3.75
N SER A 421 -9.17 -15.78 -2.62
CA SER A 421 -7.84 -16.37 -2.54
C SER A 421 -7.86 -17.68 -1.75
N MET A 422 -7.06 -18.64 -2.20
CA MET A 422 -6.82 -19.92 -1.54
C MET A 422 -5.31 -20.11 -1.42
N ALA A 423 -4.82 -20.25 -0.19
CA ALA A 423 -3.42 -20.54 0.09
C ALA A 423 -3.31 -21.93 0.74
N LEU A 424 -2.37 -22.72 0.26
CA LEU A 424 -2.00 -24.00 0.83
C LEU A 424 -0.54 -23.92 1.27
N GLN A 425 -0.26 -24.46 2.44
CA GLN A 425 1.09 -24.55 2.98
C GLN A 425 1.34 -25.96 3.52
N TRP A 426 2.51 -26.46 3.24
CA TRP A 426 3.02 -27.70 3.79
C TRP A 426 4.38 -27.44 4.42
N SER A 427 4.49 -27.65 5.73
CA SER A 427 5.74 -27.56 6.50
C SER A 427 6.15 -28.94 6.97
N SER A 428 7.38 -29.35 6.69
CA SER A 428 7.91 -30.66 6.99
C SER A 428 9.25 -30.56 7.72
N SER A 429 9.37 -31.18 8.87
CA SER A 429 10.65 -31.41 9.56
C SER A 429 11.24 -32.74 9.09
N ILE A 430 12.10 -32.70 8.07
CA ILE A 430 12.68 -33.87 7.43
C ILE A 430 13.68 -34.55 8.38
N SER A 431 14.43 -33.72 9.10
CA SER A 431 15.32 -34.12 10.19
C SER A 431 15.28 -33.01 11.27
N PRO A 432 15.83 -33.25 12.46
CA PRO A 432 15.98 -32.20 13.45
C PRO A 432 16.72 -30.95 12.94
N GLN A 433 17.58 -31.09 11.93
CA GLN A 433 18.41 -30.04 11.35
C GLN A 433 17.92 -29.54 9.98
N THR A 434 17.00 -30.26 9.32
CA THR A 434 16.57 -29.97 7.96
C THR A 434 15.04 -29.86 7.91
N LEU A 435 14.58 -28.78 7.44
CA LEU A 435 13.16 -28.42 7.44
C LEU A 435 12.76 -27.94 6.02
N ASN A 436 11.50 -28.20 5.58
CA ASN A 436 10.93 -27.83 4.29
C ASN A 436 9.59 -27.08 4.46
N GLU A 437 9.34 -26.09 3.62
CA GLU A 437 8.08 -25.37 3.56
C GLU A 437 7.70 -25.04 2.11
N ALA A 438 6.69 -25.73 1.60
CA ALA A 438 6.11 -25.45 0.30
C ALA A 438 4.81 -24.67 0.47
N ARG A 439 4.58 -23.68 -0.39
CA ARG A 439 3.36 -22.85 -0.41
C ARG A 439 2.84 -22.70 -1.82
N MET A 440 1.52 -22.68 -1.92
CA MET A 440 0.82 -22.40 -3.17
C MET A 440 -0.28 -21.38 -2.91
N LEU A 441 -0.39 -20.36 -3.74
CA LEU A 441 -1.50 -19.41 -3.77
C LEU A 441 -2.23 -19.50 -5.10
N PHE A 442 -3.53 -19.61 -5.02
CA PHE A 442 -4.45 -19.22 -6.09
C PHE A 442 -5.21 -17.99 -5.67
N ALA A 443 -5.20 -16.92 -6.48
CA ALA A 443 -6.01 -15.73 -6.23
C ALA A 443 -6.73 -15.31 -7.52
N LEU A 444 -7.98 -14.83 -7.35
CA LEU A 444 -8.83 -14.33 -8.42
C LEU A 444 -9.46 -13.01 -7.98
N GLY A 445 -9.01 -11.92 -8.58
CA GLY A 445 -9.59 -10.60 -8.41
C GLY A 445 -10.42 -10.21 -9.64
N LYS A 446 -11.58 -9.59 -9.40
CA LYS A 446 -12.42 -9.01 -10.44
C LYS A 446 -12.86 -7.62 -9.99
N GLU A 447 -12.78 -6.66 -10.91
CA GLU A 447 -13.21 -5.29 -10.69
C GLU A 447 -14.08 -4.85 -11.86
N TRP A 448 -15.27 -4.35 -11.57
CA TRP A 448 -16.20 -3.80 -12.55
C TRP A 448 -16.38 -2.31 -12.28
N GLN A 449 -16.27 -1.55 -13.34
CA GLN A 449 -16.49 -0.10 -13.34
C GLN A 449 -17.64 0.20 -14.30
N ILE A 450 -18.81 0.47 -13.74
CA ILE A 450 -20.07 0.62 -14.47
C ILE A 450 -20.50 2.10 -14.40
N PRO A 451 -20.61 2.81 -15.51
CA PRO A 451 -20.98 4.23 -15.52
C PRO A 451 -22.45 4.44 -15.11
N ASN A 452 -22.75 5.62 -14.59
CA ASN A 452 -24.14 6.05 -14.31
C ASN A 452 -24.81 6.71 -15.52
N ALA A 453 -24.06 7.07 -16.56
CA ALA A 453 -24.57 7.73 -17.75
C ALA A 453 -23.91 7.20 -19.01
N GLU A 454 -24.52 7.48 -20.14
CA GLU A 454 -23.98 7.29 -21.49
C GLU A 454 -23.54 8.61 -22.11
N GLY A 455 -22.89 8.55 -23.29
CA GLY A 455 -22.40 9.69 -24.03
C GLY A 455 -21.05 10.21 -23.57
N PRO A 456 -20.60 11.37 -24.08
CA PRO A 456 -19.28 11.89 -23.76
C PRO A 456 -19.19 12.44 -22.34
N GLN A 457 -17.98 12.43 -21.80
CA GLN A 457 -17.68 13.27 -20.66
C GLN A 457 -17.64 14.74 -21.07
N VAL A 458 -18.13 15.60 -20.25
CA VAL A 458 -17.99 17.06 -20.39
C VAL A 458 -17.37 17.61 -19.11
N ARG A 459 -16.32 18.40 -19.26
CA ARG A 459 -15.68 19.12 -18.16
C ARG A 459 -15.64 20.62 -18.44
N ILE A 460 -16.02 21.41 -17.46
CA ILE A 460 -15.97 22.89 -17.47
C ILE A 460 -14.98 23.34 -16.43
N GLY A 461 -13.96 24.09 -16.82
CA GLY A 461 -12.87 24.54 -15.96
C GLY A 461 -11.72 23.53 -15.86
N SER A 462 -10.85 23.69 -14.86
CA SER A 462 -9.65 22.86 -14.73
C SER A 462 -9.96 21.39 -14.37
N ALA A 463 -9.03 20.51 -14.66
CA ALA A 463 -9.15 19.11 -14.27
C ALA A 463 -9.22 18.92 -12.74
N LYS A 464 -8.63 19.83 -11.97
CA LYS A 464 -8.55 19.75 -10.50
C LYS A 464 -9.78 20.30 -9.80
N THR A 465 -10.30 21.43 -10.25
CA THR A 465 -11.33 22.21 -9.56
C THR A 465 -12.59 22.47 -10.38
N GLY A 466 -12.60 22.11 -11.65
CA GLY A 466 -13.73 22.27 -12.56
C GLY A 466 -14.89 21.34 -12.24
N PHE A 467 -15.98 21.51 -13.00
CA PHE A 467 -17.16 20.69 -12.92
C PHE A 467 -17.21 19.69 -14.07
N ALA A 468 -17.61 18.44 -13.81
CA ALA A 468 -17.74 17.43 -14.84
C ALA A 468 -19.07 16.67 -14.76
N PHE A 469 -19.62 16.34 -15.94
CA PHE A 469 -20.85 15.56 -16.12
C PHE A 469 -20.74 14.66 -17.35
N GLY A 470 -21.77 13.83 -17.60
CA GLY A 470 -21.73 12.78 -18.64
C GLY A 470 -20.89 11.58 -18.18
N ARG A 471 -20.74 10.59 -19.06
CA ARG A 471 -19.97 9.39 -18.71
C ARG A 471 -18.50 9.72 -18.52
N ARG A 472 -17.96 9.39 -17.35
CA ARG A 472 -16.54 9.56 -17.08
C ARG A 472 -15.67 8.83 -18.10
N ASP A 473 -14.62 9.47 -18.56
CA ASP A 473 -13.75 9.03 -19.67
C ASP A 473 -13.02 7.70 -19.42
N VAL A 474 -12.90 7.24 -18.17
CA VAL A 474 -12.32 5.95 -17.79
C VAL A 474 -13.35 4.81 -17.66
N PHE A 475 -14.64 5.10 -17.83
CA PHE A 475 -15.72 4.11 -17.82
C PHE A 475 -16.16 3.74 -19.25
N PRO A 476 -16.64 2.51 -19.49
CA PRO A 476 -16.68 1.37 -18.58
C PRO A 476 -15.29 0.73 -18.41
N GLY A 477 -15.12 0.00 -17.31
CA GLY A 477 -13.91 -0.77 -17.08
C GLY A 477 -14.19 -2.15 -16.49
N PHE A 478 -13.36 -3.12 -16.84
CA PHE A 478 -13.37 -4.45 -16.23
C PHE A 478 -11.94 -4.96 -16.12
N LEU A 479 -11.55 -5.38 -14.94
CA LEU A 479 -10.28 -6.06 -14.71
C LEU A 479 -10.56 -7.43 -14.08
N ARG A 480 -9.91 -8.46 -14.62
CA ARG A 480 -9.80 -9.77 -13.98
C ARG A 480 -8.34 -10.14 -13.90
N GLU A 481 -7.84 -10.28 -12.67
CA GLU A 481 -6.51 -10.80 -12.39
C GLU A 481 -6.65 -12.21 -11.80
N GLN A 482 -5.96 -13.18 -12.39
CA GLN A 482 -5.85 -14.54 -11.86
C GLN A 482 -4.38 -14.83 -11.60
N ARG A 483 -4.05 -15.21 -10.38
CA ARG A 483 -2.68 -15.44 -9.95
C ARG A 483 -2.50 -16.89 -9.47
N TRP A 484 -1.36 -17.46 -9.85
CA TRP A 484 -0.81 -18.68 -9.30
C TRP A 484 0.60 -18.38 -8.81
N GLN A 485 0.83 -18.57 -7.52
CA GLN A 485 2.17 -18.45 -6.93
C GLN A 485 2.57 -19.78 -6.30
N TRP A 486 3.81 -20.16 -6.50
CA TRP A 486 4.47 -21.32 -5.88
C TRP A 486 5.74 -20.84 -5.22
N VAL A 487 5.89 -21.16 -3.94
CA VAL A 487 7.09 -20.86 -3.15
C VAL A 487 7.53 -22.14 -2.50
N ASP A 488 8.80 -22.41 -2.60
CA ASP A 488 9.40 -23.55 -1.93
C ASP A 488 10.77 -23.17 -1.36
N ASN A 489 10.99 -23.40 -0.04
CA ASN A 489 12.17 -22.91 0.67
C ASN A 489 12.84 -23.95 1.60
N ILE A 490 14.21 -24.15 1.65
CA ILE A 490 15.03 -25.05 2.50
C ILE A 490 15.74 -24.30 3.61
N THR A 491 15.68 -24.79 4.83
CA THR A 491 16.60 -24.40 5.89
C THR A 491 17.36 -25.61 6.40
N MET A 492 18.67 -25.46 6.49
CA MET A 492 19.57 -26.42 7.09
C MET A 492 20.36 -25.75 8.21
N VAL A 493 20.31 -26.34 9.41
CA VAL A 493 21.09 -25.89 10.57
C VAL A 493 22.26 -26.80 10.75
N ARG A 494 23.51 -26.29 10.62
CA ARG A 494 24.74 -27.04 10.80
C ARG A 494 25.75 -26.26 11.63
N GLY A 495 25.88 -26.59 12.90
CA GLY A 495 26.76 -25.87 13.82
C GLY A 495 26.38 -24.42 13.97
N ALA A 496 27.24 -23.49 13.54
CA ALA A 496 26.99 -22.06 13.60
C ALA A 496 26.16 -21.52 12.40
N HIS A 497 25.96 -22.33 11.37
CA HIS A 497 25.32 -21.93 10.10
C HIS A 497 23.85 -22.31 10.08
N GLU A 498 23.02 -21.37 9.59
CA GLU A 498 21.63 -21.60 9.18
C GLU A 498 21.49 -21.20 7.70
N ILE A 499 21.73 -22.18 6.83
CA ILE A 499 21.66 -21.98 5.38
C ILE A 499 20.22 -22.10 4.93
N LYS A 500 19.76 -21.13 4.15
CA LYS A 500 18.43 -21.11 3.55
C LYS A 500 18.51 -20.85 2.05
N THR A 501 17.76 -21.62 1.27
CA THR A 501 17.62 -21.42 -0.17
C THR A 501 16.18 -21.61 -0.59
N GLY A 502 15.76 -21.06 -1.70
CA GLY A 502 14.39 -21.26 -2.17
C GLY A 502 14.09 -20.63 -3.51
N VAL A 503 12.89 -20.95 -3.98
CA VAL A 503 12.34 -20.49 -5.25
C VAL A 503 10.96 -19.83 -5.03
N ASP A 504 10.65 -18.84 -5.84
CA ASP A 504 9.37 -18.13 -5.85
C ASP A 504 8.95 -17.90 -7.31
N VAL A 505 7.93 -18.61 -7.75
CA VAL A 505 7.39 -18.52 -9.10
C VAL A 505 5.98 -17.97 -9.01
N ASP A 506 5.73 -16.85 -9.69
CA ASP A 506 4.41 -16.23 -9.76
C ASP A 506 3.98 -16.07 -11.21
N ARG A 507 2.76 -16.49 -11.51
CA ARG A 507 2.19 -16.38 -12.85
C ARG A 507 0.84 -15.68 -12.79
N VAL A 508 0.82 -14.46 -13.31
CA VAL A 508 -0.35 -13.60 -13.32
C VAL A 508 -0.96 -13.57 -14.72
N PHE A 509 -2.27 -13.80 -14.79
CA PHE A 509 -3.08 -13.73 -15.99
C PHE A 509 -4.07 -12.58 -15.83
N ASP A 510 -3.90 -11.53 -16.61
CA ASP A 510 -4.75 -10.37 -16.63
C ASP A 510 -5.63 -10.32 -17.85
N ARG A 511 -6.88 -9.97 -17.64
CA ARG A 511 -7.82 -9.54 -18.66
C ARG A 511 -8.34 -8.17 -18.27
N ASN A 512 -7.93 -7.16 -19.01
CA ASN A 512 -8.36 -5.78 -18.81
C ASN A 512 -9.20 -5.33 -19.99
N VAL A 513 -10.39 -4.79 -19.71
CA VAL A 513 -11.24 -4.14 -20.68
C VAL A 513 -11.36 -2.69 -20.26
N ALA A 514 -10.53 -1.85 -20.85
CA ALA A 514 -10.52 -0.41 -20.58
C ALA A 514 -9.97 0.34 -21.79
N MET A 515 -10.64 1.43 -22.11
CA MET A 515 -10.19 2.36 -23.15
C MET A 515 -10.64 3.76 -22.75
N THR A 516 -9.69 4.63 -22.46
CA THR A 516 -9.97 6.00 -22.03
C THR A 516 -10.73 6.78 -23.09
N ALA A 517 -11.76 7.52 -22.69
CA ALA A 517 -12.57 8.38 -23.58
C ALA A 517 -13.15 7.64 -24.80
N VAL A 518 -13.59 6.39 -24.60
CA VAL A 518 -14.15 5.58 -25.70
C VAL A 518 -15.39 6.23 -26.35
N ASP A 519 -16.16 7.03 -25.60
CA ASP A 519 -17.32 7.80 -26.09
C ASP A 519 -17.05 9.30 -26.18
N GLY A 520 -15.78 9.67 -26.21
CA GLY A 520 -15.38 11.07 -26.27
C GLY A 520 -15.35 11.77 -24.92
N SER A 521 -14.52 12.80 -24.85
CA SER A 521 -14.40 13.67 -23.69
C SER A 521 -14.16 15.11 -24.17
N TYR A 522 -15.02 16.02 -23.75
CA TYR A 522 -14.94 17.45 -24.03
C TYR A 522 -14.42 18.22 -22.83
N GLN A 523 -13.46 19.12 -23.07
CA GLN A 523 -12.93 20.05 -22.08
C GLN A 523 -13.22 21.48 -22.52
N PHE A 524 -13.88 22.26 -21.66
CA PHE A 524 -14.15 23.68 -21.84
C PHE A 524 -13.38 24.50 -20.80
N ASN A 525 -12.82 25.66 -21.17
CA ASN A 525 -12.09 26.51 -20.23
C ASN A 525 -13.04 27.20 -19.24
N SER A 526 -14.23 27.56 -19.68
CA SER A 526 -15.21 28.32 -18.89
C SER A 526 -16.66 27.92 -19.22
N LEU A 527 -17.58 28.37 -18.34
CA LEU A 527 -19.02 28.24 -18.58
C LEU A 527 -19.47 29.00 -19.85
N ARG A 528 -18.83 30.12 -20.17
CA ARG A 528 -19.10 30.90 -21.37
C ARG A 528 -18.69 30.11 -22.63
N ASP A 529 -17.57 29.43 -22.61
CA ASP A 529 -17.13 28.57 -23.72
C ASP A 529 -18.05 27.39 -23.87
N PHE A 530 -18.50 26.78 -22.76
CA PHE A 530 -19.49 25.70 -22.81
C PHE A 530 -20.81 26.18 -23.43
N ALA A 531 -21.33 27.33 -23.00
CA ALA A 531 -22.56 27.95 -23.53
C ALA A 531 -22.49 28.21 -25.06
N ASN A 532 -21.30 28.47 -25.57
CA ASN A 532 -21.05 28.72 -26.99
C ASN A 532 -20.44 27.52 -27.76
N ALA A 533 -20.44 26.34 -27.17
CA ALA A 533 -19.87 25.10 -27.73
C ALA A 533 -18.39 25.23 -28.17
N ARG A 534 -17.64 26.13 -27.57
CA ARG A 534 -16.21 26.37 -27.87
C ARG A 534 -15.31 25.56 -26.92
N TYR A 535 -15.14 24.28 -27.20
CA TYR A 535 -14.27 23.44 -26.36
C TYR A 535 -12.79 23.73 -26.63
N MET A 536 -11.98 23.58 -25.56
CA MET A 536 -10.52 23.66 -25.62
C MET A 536 -9.93 22.39 -26.23
N ALA A 537 -10.48 21.22 -25.84
CA ALA A 537 -10.04 19.94 -26.34
C ALA A 537 -11.21 18.95 -26.42
N TYR A 538 -11.16 18.11 -27.42
CA TYR A 538 -11.92 16.88 -27.57
C TYR A 538 -10.99 15.70 -27.67
N THR A 539 -11.18 14.67 -26.85
CA THR A 539 -10.35 13.47 -26.84
C THR A 539 -11.23 12.23 -27.05
N GLN A 540 -10.80 11.31 -27.91
CA GLN A 540 -11.44 10.01 -28.09
C GLN A 540 -10.42 8.92 -28.40
N SER A 541 -10.64 7.71 -27.86
CA SER A 541 -9.87 6.51 -28.18
C SER A 541 -10.63 5.61 -29.14
N PHE A 542 -9.85 4.96 -30.01
CA PHE A 542 -10.32 4.01 -31.01
C PHE A 542 -9.50 2.71 -30.93
N GLY A 543 -10.04 1.59 -31.42
CA GLY A 543 -9.31 0.31 -31.50
C GLY A 543 -9.87 -0.77 -30.57
N VAL A 544 -8.99 -1.64 -30.06
CA VAL A 544 -9.38 -2.84 -29.32
C VAL A 544 -9.43 -2.53 -27.82
N PRO A 545 -10.60 -2.61 -27.18
CA PRO A 545 -10.72 -2.27 -25.76
C PRO A 545 -10.18 -3.33 -24.79
N GLU A 546 -10.03 -4.57 -25.26
CA GLU A 546 -9.63 -5.71 -24.41
C GLU A 546 -8.14 -6.04 -24.57
N ASP A 547 -7.43 -6.08 -23.46
CA ASP A 547 -6.07 -6.58 -23.33
C ASP A 547 -6.03 -7.86 -22.49
N ARG A 548 -5.24 -8.85 -22.94
CA ARG A 548 -4.91 -10.06 -22.19
C ARG A 548 -3.40 -10.18 -22.06
N THR A 549 -2.94 -10.19 -20.87
CA THR A 549 -1.51 -10.26 -20.55
C THR A 549 -1.21 -11.41 -19.60
N VAL A 550 -0.09 -12.08 -19.79
CA VAL A 550 0.47 -13.05 -18.85
C VAL A 550 1.84 -12.54 -18.44
N THR A 551 2.00 -12.30 -17.15
CA THR A 551 3.26 -11.78 -16.57
C THR A 551 3.83 -12.82 -15.60
N PRO A 552 4.81 -13.63 -16.05
CA PRO A 552 5.53 -14.51 -15.13
C PRO A 552 6.63 -13.73 -14.40
N TYR A 553 6.83 -14.12 -13.15
CA TYR A 553 7.93 -13.68 -12.30
C TYR A 553 8.63 -14.88 -11.71
N TYR A 554 9.95 -14.81 -11.62
CA TYR A 554 10.82 -15.84 -11.08
C TYR A 554 11.77 -15.22 -10.07
N GLY A 555 11.86 -15.82 -8.89
CA GLY A 555 12.80 -15.48 -7.84
C GLY A 555 13.53 -16.73 -7.35
N VAL A 556 14.83 -16.63 -7.17
CA VAL A 556 15.66 -17.68 -6.57
C VAL A 556 16.60 -17.04 -5.56
N PHE A 557 16.81 -17.66 -4.42
CA PHE A 557 17.71 -17.11 -3.42
C PHE A 557 18.50 -18.19 -2.67
N ALA A 558 19.64 -17.76 -2.13
CA ALA A 558 20.39 -18.48 -1.12
C ALA A 558 20.90 -17.50 -0.08
N GLN A 559 20.87 -17.88 1.20
CA GLN A 559 21.41 -17.09 2.31
C GLN A 559 21.95 -17.99 3.41
N ASP A 560 22.88 -17.44 4.19
CA ASP A 560 23.41 -18.05 5.40
C ASP A 560 23.32 -17.06 6.56
N ASN A 561 22.72 -17.49 7.64
CA ASN A 561 22.70 -16.78 8.91
C ASN A 561 23.71 -17.48 9.84
N VAL A 562 24.90 -16.91 9.95
CA VAL A 562 26.03 -17.53 10.65
C VAL A 562 26.37 -16.78 11.93
N ARG A 563 26.52 -17.52 13.02
CA ARG A 563 27.04 -17.00 14.28
C ARG A 563 28.57 -17.04 14.29
N LEU A 564 29.20 -15.91 13.96
CA LEU A 564 30.65 -15.76 13.89
C LEU A 564 31.32 -15.82 15.28
N ALA A 565 30.62 -15.29 16.30
CA ALA A 565 31.01 -15.33 17.69
C ALA A 565 29.76 -15.41 18.60
N SER A 566 29.94 -15.63 19.90
CA SER A 566 28.83 -15.63 20.86
C SER A 566 28.04 -14.30 20.88
N THR A 567 28.67 -13.22 20.43
CA THR A 567 28.14 -11.86 20.40
C THR A 567 27.97 -11.29 19.01
N LEU A 568 28.30 -12.03 17.95
CA LEU A 568 28.29 -11.52 16.57
C LEU A 568 27.62 -12.52 15.63
N THR A 569 26.53 -12.10 15.04
CA THR A 569 25.80 -12.83 13.99
C THR A 569 25.87 -12.06 12.67
N MET A 570 26.06 -12.76 11.56
CA MET A 570 26.06 -12.24 10.19
C MET A 570 24.98 -12.98 9.39
N ASN A 571 24.24 -12.25 8.58
CA ASN A 571 23.42 -12.82 7.52
C ASN A 571 23.96 -12.35 6.18
N ALA A 572 24.29 -13.27 5.29
CA ALA A 572 24.72 -13.00 3.93
C ALA A 572 23.82 -13.75 2.96
N GLY A 573 23.29 -13.07 1.96
CA GLY A 573 22.37 -13.67 0.99
C GLY A 573 22.49 -13.07 -0.40
N LEU A 574 22.10 -13.88 -1.37
CA LEU A 574 21.96 -13.45 -2.76
C LEU A 574 20.58 -13.87 -3.27
N ARG A 575 19.87 -12.94 -3.89
CA ARG A 575 18.63 -13.22 -4.59
C ARG A 575 18.76 -12.83 -6.06
N TYR A 576 18.19 -13.62 -6.95
CA TYR A 576 17.98 -13.27 -8.35
C TYR A 576 16.49 -13.14 -8.63
N GLU A 577 16.10 -12.10 -9.38
CA GLU A 577 14.71 -11.83 -9.74
C GLU A 577 14.58 -11.54 -11.23
N PHE A 578 13.54 -12.10 -11.84
CA PHE A 578 13.24 -11.85 -13.25
C PHE A 578 11.73 -11.75 -13.47
N GLN A 579 11.29 -10.64 -14.06
CA GLN A 579 9.91 -10.42 -14.51
C GLN A 579 9.89 -10.36 -16.03
N LYS A 580 9.08 -11.23 -16.66
CA LYS A 580 8.96 -11.23 -18.11
C LYS A 580 7.84 -10.31 -18.56
N LEU A 581 8.19 -9.27 -19.29
CA LEU A 581 7.25 -8.34 -19.93
C LEU A 581 6.82 -8.87 -21.30
N LYS A 582 5.69 -8.37 -21.82
CA LYS A 582 5.15 -8.79 -23.14
C LYS A 582 5.13 -7.61 -24.10
N PRO A 583 5.69 -7.77 -25.32
CA PRO A 583 5.57 -6.77 -26.37
C PRO A 583 4.13 -6.69 -26.91
N SER A 584 3.84 -5.63 -27.68
CA SER A 584 2.56 -5.51 -28.36
C SER A 584 2.41 -6.60 -29.42
N PRO A 585 1.23 -7.27 -29.51
CA PRO A 585 0.95 -8.22 -30.59
C PRO A 585 0.64 -7.52 -31.93
N MET A 586 0.43 -6.19 -31.89
CA MET A 586 0.12 -5.34 -33.05
C MET A 586 1.05 -4.13 -33.04
N PRO A 587 2.34 -4.28 -33.40
CA PRO A 587 3.27 -3.15 -33.48
C PRO A 587 2.79 -2.09 -34.46
N ASN A 588 3.07 -0.83 -34.19
CA ASN A 588 2.77 0.25 -35.12
C ASN A 588 3.82 0.30 -36.25
N PRO A 589 3.42 0.11 -37.54
CA PRO A 589 4.38 0.14 -38.65
C PRO A 589 5.13 1.48 -38.80
N GLN A 590 4.52 2.60 -38.35
CA GLN A 590 5.15 3.93 -38.39
C GLN A 590 6.12 4.14 -37.24
N PHE A 591 6.07 3.28 -36.20
CA PHE A 591 6.99 3.31 -35.05
C PHE A 591 7.23 1.88 -34.56
N PRO A 592 8.10 1.09 -35.17
CA PRO A 592 8.29 -0.36 -34.89
C PRO A 592 8.67 -0.66 -33.46
N ARG A 593 9.33 0.27 -32.76
CA ARG A 593 9.67 0.14 -31.32
C ARG A 593 8.46 -0.14 -30.43
N THR A 594 7.23 0.11 -30.86
CA THR A 594 6.02 -0.27 -30.14
C THR A 594 5.87 -1.80 -29.97
N GLY A 595 6.59 -2.59 -30.76
CA GLY A 595 6.68 -4.06 -30.64
C GLY A 595 7.87 -4.57 -29.85
N GLU A 596 8.65 -3.68 -29.24
CA GLU A 596 9.89 -4.06 -28.56
C GLU A 596 9.76 -3.89 -27.04
N VAL A 597 10.32 -4.85 -26.29
CA VAL A 597 10.47 -4.78 -24.84
C VAL A 597 11.81 -5.40 -24.47
N HIS A 598 12.64 -4.65 -23.77
CA HIS A 598 13.90 -5.16 -23.27
C HIS A 598 13.68 -6.15 -22.11
N GLU A 599 14.35 -7.30 -22.16
CA GLU A 599 14.36 -8.29 -21.07
C GLU A 599 15.58 -8.05 -20.17
N ASP A 600 15.37 -7.43 -19.02
CA ASP A 600 16.42 -7.21 -18.02
C ASP A 600 16.63 -8.50 -17.20
N LYS A 601 17.79 -9.16 -17.41
CA LYS A 601 18.13 -10.47 -16.84
C LYS A 601 19.27 -10.43 -15.82
N ASN A 602 19.77 -9.24 -15.45
CA ASN A 602 20.91 -9.08 -14.57
C ASN A 602 20.56 -8.67 -13.14
N ASN A 603 19.36 -9.00 -12.69
CA ASN A 603 18.80 -8.52 -11.41
C ASN A 603 19.29 -9.36 -10.22
N PHE A 604 20.57 -9.27 -9.90
CA PHE A 604 21.17 -9.88 -8.73
C PHE A 604 21.10 -8.93 -7.52
N ALA A 605 20.59 -9.41 -6.40
CA ALA A 605 20.29 -8.66 -5.19
C ALA A 605 21.11 -9.21 -3.98
N PRO A 606 22.39 -8.86 -3.86
CA PRO A 606 23.17 -9.20 -2.67
C PRO A 606 22.65 -8.48 -1.44
N ARG A 607 22.68 -9.15 -0.29
CA ARG A 607 22.25 -8.63 1.02
C ARG A 607 23.23 -9.10 2.08
N LEU A 608 23.65 -8.18 2.94
CA LEU A 608 24.60 -8.45 4.02
C LEU A 608 24.16 -7.67 5.25
N SER A 609 24.09 -8.36 6.39
CA SER A 609 23.73 -7.72 7.65
C SER A 609 24.46 -8.36 8.82
N PHE A 610 24.70 -7.55 9.85
CA PHE A 610 25.37 -7.93 11.08
C PHE A 610 24.53 -7.52 12.29
N ALA A 611 24.55 -8.33 13.33
CA ALA A 611 24.09 -8.01 14.67
C ALA A 611 25.21 -8.28 15.65
N TRP A 612 25.67 -7.22 16.32
CA TRP A 612 26.71 -7.29 17.33
C TRP A 612 26.13 -6.94 18.70
N GLN A 613 26.28 -7.85 19.65
CA GLN A 613 25.83 -7.72 21.03
C GLN A 613 27.03 -7.46 21.97
N PRO A 614 27.52 -6.22 22.10
CA PRO A 614 28.63 -5.92 22.99
C PRO A 614 28.29 -6.16 24.49
N GLU A 615 27.00 -5.97 24.85
CA GLU A 615 26.46 -6.20 26.19
C GLU A 615 25.14 -6.98 26.09
N GLN A 616 24.74 -7.71 27.12
CA GLN A 616 23.52 -8.53 27.16
C GLN A 616 22.24 -7.75 26.84
N LYS A 617 22.22 -6.44 27.11
CA LYS A 617 21.06 -5.55 26.93
C LYS A 617 21.20 -4.58 25.77
N MET A 618 22.22 -4.73 24.94
CA MET A 618 22.50 -3.83 23.83
C MET A 618 22.86 -4.60 22.57
N VAL A 619 22.33 -4.20 21.45
CA VAL A 619 22.71 -4.71 20.13
C VAL A 619 22.91 -3.57 19.15
N ILE A 620 23.93 -3.70 18.31
CA ILE A 620 24.19 -2.82 17.18
C ILE A 620 23.95 -3.65 15.92
N ARG A 621 23.07 -3.14 15.05
CA ARG A 621 22.79 -3.77 13.75
C ARG A 621 23.29 -2.86 12.65
N THR A 622 23.82 -3.47 11.60
CA THR A 622 24.12 -2.75 10.36
C THR A 622 23.84 -3.67 9.19
N SER A 623 23.31 -3.08 8.11
CA SER A 623 23.01 -3.86 6.93
C SER A 623 23.15 -3.05 5.65
N TYR A 624 23.42 -3.78 4.57
CA TYR A 624 23.40 -3.29 3.20
C TYR A 624 22.69 -4.30 2.31
N GLY A 625 21.86 -3.81 1.39
CA GLY A 625 21.22 -4.69 0.42
C GLY A 625 20.74 -3.98 -0.83
N ILE A 626 20.60 -4.77 -1.90
CA ILE A 626 19.96 -4.39 -3.16
C ILE A 626 18.61 -5.09 -3.26
N TYR A 627 17.58 -4.31 -3.69
CA TYR A 627 16.19 -4.74 -3.70
C TYR A 627 15.53 -4.31 -4.99
N TYR A 628 15.00 -5.24 -5.77
CA TYR A 628 14.28 -4.94 -7.00
C TYR A 628 12.78 -4.79 -6.72
N GLY A 629 12.16 -3.78 -7.36
CA GLY A 629 10.72 -3.59 -7.37
C GLY A 629 10.13 -4.04 -8.72
N PRO A 630 9.07 -4.86 -8.74
CA PRO A 630 8.45 -5.26 -9.99
C PRO A 630 7.78 -4.07 -10.68
N LEU A 631 7.78 -4.09 -12.01
CA LEU A 631 6.94 -3.19 -12.80
C LEU A 631 5.49 -3.68 -12.73
N SER A 632 4.52 -2.76 -12.53
CA SER A 632 3.11 -3.14 -12.57
C SER A 632 2.72 -3.67 -13.94
N VAL A 633 1.81 -4.63 -13.98
CA VAL A 633 1.26 -5.16 -15.24
C VAL A 633 0.57 -4.06 -16.03
N GLN A 634 -0.06 -3.10 -15.36
CA GLN A 634 -0.70 -1.94 -15.98
C GLN A 634 0.28 -1.12 -16.83
N ALA A 635 1.50 -0.86 -16.36
CA ALA A 635 2.49 -0.11 -17.13
C ALA A 635 2.88 -0.87 -18.41
N ASN A 636 3.08 -2.19 -18.31
CA ASN A 636 3.35 -3.02 -19.48
C ASN A 636 2.13 -3.06 -20.44
N SER A 637 0.92 -3.22 -19.92
CA SER A 637 -0.32 -3.25 -20.70
C SER A 637 -0.54 -1.96 -21.48
N VAL A 638 -0.32 -0.81 -20.84
CA VAL A 638 -0.49 0.50 -21.49
C VAL A 638 0.52 0.69 -22.63
N ALA A 639 1.80 0.37 -22.41
CA ALA A 639 2.81 0.45 -23.47
C ALA A 639 2.51 -0.52 -24.62
N LYS A 640 1.94 -1.69 -24.32
CA LYS A 640 1.52 -2.68 -25.30
C LYS A 640 0.31 -2.23 -26.11
N THR A 641 -0.66 -1.57 -25.50
CA THR A 641 -1.96 -1.26 -26.09
C THR A 641 -2.06 0.14 -26.67
N GLN A 642 -1.52 1.17 -25.98
CA GLN A 642 -1.55 2.56 -26.46
C GLN A 642 -0.41 2.83 -27.44
N ASN A 643 -0.42 2.15 -28.55
CA ASN A 643 0.64 2.18 -29.57
C ASN A 643 0.20 2.81 -30.89
N GLY A 644 -1.05 3.37 -30.94
CA GLY A 644 -1.60 4.04 -32.12
C GLY A 644 -2.28 3.10 -33.12
N VAL A 645 -2.14 1.77 -32.97
CA VAL A 645 -2.79 0.72 -33.80
C VAL A 645 -3.69 -0.14 -32.92
N PHE A 646 -3.21 -0.74 -31.87
CA PHE A 646 -4.03 -1.53 -30.92
C PHE A 646 -5.08 -0.64 -30.27
N GLN A 647 -4.66 0.47 -29.67
CA GLN A 647 -5.50 1.59 -29.22
C GLN A 647 -4.86 2.90 -29.69
N SER A 648 -5.68 3.79 -30.22
CA SER A 648 -5.28 5.10 -30.71
C SER A 648 -6.04 6.18 -29.97
N LEU A 649 -5.37 6.91 -29.09
CA LEU A 649 -5.89 8.09 -28.39
C LEU A 649 -5.64 9.33 -29.27
N ARG A 650 -6.70 10.07 -29.60
CA ARG A 650 -6.66 11.27 -30.44
C ARG A 650 -7.19 12.47 -29.66
N GLU A 651 -6.54 13.63 -29.80
CA GLU A 651 -6.98 14.88 -29.20
C GLU A 651 -7.10 15.97 -30.28
N TYR A 652 -8.29 16.58 -30.39
CA TYR A 652 -8.56 17.75 -31.21
C TYR A 652 -8.54 19.00 -30.30
N ARG A 653 -7.63 19.95 -30.58
CA ARG A 653 -7.46 21.16 -29.78
C ARG A 653 -8.30 22.32 -30.31
N GLY A 654 -9.59 22.26 -30.01
CA GLY A 654 -10.63 23.23 -30.41
C GLY A 654 -11.51 22.75 -31.56
N PRO A 655 -12.69 23.36 -31.69
CA PRO A 655 -13.69 23.00 -32.68
C PRO A 655 -13.32 23.43 -34.10
N THR A 656 -12.33 24.30 -34.30
CA THR A 656 -11.87 24.83 -35.59
C THR A 656 -10.81 23.95 -36.24
N VAL A 657 -10.29 22.94 -35.54
CA VAL A 657 -9.35 21.98 -36.08
C VAL A 657 -10.09 21.15 -37.11
N ALA A 658 -9.49 21.01 -38.29
CA ALA A 658 -10.10 20.27 -39.40
C ALA A 658 -10.42 18.83 -38.97
N GLY A 659 -11.67 18.39 -39.28
CA GLY A 659 -12.17 17.06 -38.86
C GLY A 659 -12.63 16.98 -37.39
N ALA A 660 -12.52 18.02 -36.60
CA ALA A 660 -12.98 18.03 -35.21
C ALA A 660 -14.51 17.91 -35.12
N PRO A 661 -15.05 17.11 -34.19
CA PRO A 661 -16.50 17.02 -34.03
C PRO A 661 -17.05 18.29 -33.40
N GLN A 662 -18.29 18.68 -33.82
CA GLN A 662 -18.99 19.78 -33.14
C GLN A 662 -19.73 19.26 -31.91
N TYR A 663 -19.55 19.93 -30.77
CA TYR A 663 -20.24 19.55 -29.51
C TYR A 663 -21.77 19.58 -29.72
N PRO A 664 -22.54 18.55 -29.31
CA PRO A 664 -22.12 17.39 -28.50
C PRO A 664 -21.82 16.10 -29.28
N ALA A 665 -21.62 16.17 -30.59
CA ALA A 665 -21.39 14.99 -31.45
C ALA A 665 -20.07 14.28 -31.07
N VAL A 666 -20.04 12.95 -31.23
CA VAL A 666 -18.87 12.09 -31.03
C VAL A 666 -18.67 11.19 -32.23
N PHE A 667 -17.43 10.73 -32.45
CA PHE A 667 -17.21 9.73 -33.48
C PHE A 667 -17.74 8.35 -33.08
N PRO A 668 -18.18 7.52 -34.04
CA PRO A 668 -18.55 6.14 -33.74
C PRO A 668 -17.38 5.36 -33.14
N ARG A 669 -17.65 4.51 -32.15
CA ARG A 669 -16.60 3.75 -31.39
C ARG A 669 -15.71 2.89 -32.29
N ASN A 670 -16.27 2.31 -33.36
CA ASN A 670 -15.62 1.31 -34.20
C ASN A 670 -15.01 1.90 -35.50
N SER A 671 -15.02 3.21 -35.65
CA SER A 671 -14.50 3.85 -36.87
C SER A 671 -13.55 4.98 -36.47
N GLN A 672 -12.26 4.84 -36.83
CA GLN A 672 -11.37 5.99 -36.78
C GLN A 672 -11.79 7.00 -37.83
N PRO A 673 -11.77 8.31 -37.50
CA PRO A 673 -12.02 9.35 -38.49
C PRO A 673 -11.06 9.22 -39.66
N GLN A 674 -11.60 9.35 -40.91
CA GLN A 674 -10.80 9.10 -42.09
C GLN A 674 -9.86 10.26 -42.47
N VAL A 675 -10.22 11.51 -42.17
CA VAL A 675 -9.43 12.69 -42.58
C VAL A 675 -9.95 13.98 -41.87
N PRO A 676 -9.10 14.96 -41.66
CA PRO A 676 -7.75 14.90 -41.04
C PRO A 676 -7.84 14.53 -39.60
N VAL A 677 -6.93 13.70 -39.13
CA VAL A 677 -6.86 13.30 -37.71
C VAL A 677 -5.58 13.83 -37.05
N PRO A 678 -5.66 14.35 -35.84
CA PRO A 678 -4.49 14.65 -35.04
C PRO A 678 -3.62 13.40 -34.86
N GLY A 679 -2.33 13.60 -34.66
CA GLY A 679 -1.40 12.52 -34.36
C GLY A 679 -1.86 11.68 -33.16
N ALA A 680 -1.59 10.39 -33.17
CA ALA A 680 -1.87 9.54 -32.01
C ALA A 680 -0.90 9.82 -30.88
N ARG A 681 -1.37 9.67 -29.63
CA ARG A 681 -0.47 9.53 -28.48
C ARG A 681 -0.11 8.07 -28.31
N ILE A 682 1.19 7.79 -28.24
CA ILE A 682 1.68 6.42 -28.07
C ILE A 682 2.62 6.32 -26.88
N ILE A 683 2.74 5.11 -26.34
CA ILE A 683 3.65 4.81 -25.22
C ILE A 683 4.58 3.67 -25.63
N VAL A 684 5.86 3.81 -25.35
CA VAL A 684 6.91 2.84 -25.67
C VAL A 684 7.88 2.66 -24.51
N PHE A 685 8.58 1.54 -24.48
CA PHE A 685 9.75 1.39 -23.61
C PHE A 685 11.01 1.92 -24.30
N SER A 686 11.94 2.46 -23.53
CA SER A 686 13.27 2.75 -24.03
C SER A 686 14.00 1.45 -24.39
N PRO A 687 14.91 1.46 -25.36
CA PRO A 687 15.67 0.26 -25.75
C PRO A 687 16.47 -0.35 -24.59
N ASN A 688 16.86 0.47 -23.62
CA ASN A 688 17.65 0.08 -22.44
C ASN A 688 16.81 0.08 -21.15
N PHE A 689 15.48 -0.11 -21.27
CA PHE A 689 14.62 -0.16 -20.10
C PHE A 689 15.04 -1.30 -19.16
N ALA A 690 15.24 -1.00 -17.89
CA ALA A 690 15.72 -1.94 -16.89
C ALA A 690 14.91 -1.84 -15.60
N SER A 691 14.95 -2.90 -14.82
CA SER A 691 14.23 -2.99 -13.54
C SER A 691 14.73 -1.96 -12.54
N ALA A 692 13.80 -1.25 -11.91
CA ALA A 692 14.12 -0.34 -10.83
C ALA A 692 14.66 -1.11 -9.63
N TYR A 693 15.69 -0.59 -9.00
CA TYR A 693 16.22 -1.17 -7.76
C TYR A 693 16.56 -0.10 -6.73
N VAL A 694 16.61 -0.54 -5.50
CA VAL A 694 16.89 0.28 -4.34
C VAL A 694 18.08 -0.29 -3.59
N GLN A 695 19.06 0.54 -3.28
CA GLN A 695 20.15 0.22 -2.36
C GLN A 695 19.78 0.78 -0.99
N GLN A 696 19.86 -0.04 0.03
CA GLN A 696 19.53 0.34 1.39
C GLN A 696 20.71 0.08 2.31
N VAL A 697 20.95 1.03 3.21
CA VAL A 697 21.90 0.92 4.31
C VAL A 697 21.20 1.32 5.59
N ASP A 698 21.43 0.59 6.66
CA ASP A 698 21.03 1.03 8.00
C ASP A 698 22.14 0.77 9.03
N VAL A 699 22.10 1.59 10.07
CA VAL A 699 22.82 1.40 11.31
C VAL A 699 21.85 1.68 12.44
N GLU A 700 21.64 0.71 13.31
CA GLU A 700 20.71 0.80 14.45
C GLU A 700 21.41 0.37 15.74
N LEU A 701 21.25 1.15 16.78
CA LEU A 701 21.57 0.80 18.15
C LEU A 701 20.27 0.56 18.90
N GLU A 702 20.08 -0.63 19.47
CA GLU A 702 18.97 -0.95 20.36
C GLU A 702 19.50 -1.32 21.75
N ARG A 703 18.87 -0.75 22.79
CA ARG A 703 19.20 -1.02 24.19
C ARG A 703 17.94 -1.27 25.03
N GLU A 704 17.95 -2.33 25.79
CA GLU A 704 16.96 -2.59 26.84
C GLU A 704 17.30 -1.73 28.07
N ILE A 705 16.44 -0.76 28.38
CA ILE A 705 16.57 0.13 29.53
C ILE A 705 15.99 -0.52 30.77
N PHE A 706 14.81 -1.13 30.64
CA PHE A 706 14.16 -1.95 31.65
C PHE A 706 13.72 -3.27 31.02
N ALA A 707 13.42 -4.28 31.80
CA ALA A 707 13.05 -5.62 31.34
C ALA A 707 11.83 -5.66 30.37
N ASP A 708 11.11 -4.55 30.22
CA ASP A 708 9.92 -4.40 29.38
C ASP A 708 9.97 -3.15 28.48
N LEU A 709 11.10 -2.42 28.46
CA LEU A 709 11.29 -1.19 27.71
C LEU A 709 12.62 -1.21 26.95
N SER A 710 12.56 -1.10 25.61
CA SER A 710 13.74 -0.86 24.77
C SER A 710 13.67 0.50 24.09
N VAL A 711 14.84 1.05 23.83
CA VAL A 711 15.04 2.25 23.02
C VAL A 711 15.96 1.88 21.87
N SER A 712 15.56 2.20 20.65
CA SER A 712 16.41 2.12 19.47
C SER A 712 16.58 3.48 18.83
N SER A 713 17.75 3.72 18.27
CA SER A 713 18.08 4.89 17.46
C SER A 713 18.96 4.47 16.30
N GLY A 714 18.76 5.07 15.15
CA GLY A 714 19.52 4.67 13.98
C GLY A 714 19.43 5.64 12.83
N TRP A 715 20.22 5.32 11.82
CA TRP A 715 20.28 6.03 10.56
C TRP A 715 19.90 5.08 9.42
N LEU A 716 19.01 5.56 8.55
CA LEU A 716 18.56 4.87 7.34
C LEU A 716 19.01 5.67 6.12
N TYR A 717 19.59 4.99 5.15
CA TYR A 717 19.87 5.52 3.83
C TYR A 717 19.25 4.64 2.76
N THR A 718 18.57 5.28 1.79
CA THR A 718 17.97 4.58 0.67
C THR A 718 18.27 5.32 -0.62
N LYS A 719 18.85 4.62 -1.60
CA LYS A 719 19.14 5.11 -2.94
C LYS A 719 18.28 4.37 -3.95
N GLY A 720 17.27 5.03 -4.48
CA GLY A 720 16.54 4.55 -5.66
C GLY A 720 17.35 4.77 -6.93
N THR A 721 17.46 3.75 -7.74
CA THR A 721 18.25 3.75 -8.98
C THR A 721 17.44 3.10 -10.09
N ARG A 722 17.61 3.58 -11.33
CA ARG A 722 16.81 3.13 -12.47
C ARG A 722 15.29 3.24 -12.22
N LEU A 723 14.90 4.22 -11.41
CA LEU A 723 13.48 4.51 -11.21
C LEU A 723 12.88 4.99 -12.52
N ARG A 724 11.63 4.65 -12.75
CA ARG A 724 10.97 4.97 -14.00
C ARG A 724 10.73 6.48 -14.14
N SER A 725 11.06 7.02 -15.32
CA SER A 725 10.57 8.29 -15.82
C SER A 725 9.68 8.07 -17.05
N ASN A 726 9.02 9.11 -17.49
CA ASN A 726 8.16 9.11 -18.67
C ASN A 726 8.39 10.43 -19.42
N GLU A 727 9.06 10.34 -20.59
CA GLU A 727 9.45 11.51 -21.35
C GLU A 727 8.84 11.51 -22.74
N ASP A 728 8.42 12.70 -23.23
CA ASP A 728 8.01 12.84 -24.62
C ASP A 728 9.25 12.92 -25.50
N ILE A 729 9.47 11.91 -26.32
CA ILE A 729 10.58 11.86 -27.28
C ILE A 729 10.18 12.40 -28.66
N ASN A 730 8.95 12.87 -28.83
CA ASN A 730 8.49 13.51 -30.06
C ASN A 730 8.64 15.02 -30.01
N LEU A 731 9.69 15.49 -29.35
CA LEU A 731 10.07 16.91 -29.26
C LEU A 731 11.39 17.15 -29.95
N PHE A 732 11.52 18.27 -30.66
CA PHE A 732 12.84 18.80 -31.03
C PHE A 732 13.53 19.42 -29.80
N PRO A 733 14.86 19.52 -29.79
CA PRO A 733 15.56 20.34 -28.81
C PRO A 733 14.92 21.73 -28.72
N PRO A 734 14.68 22.25 -27.49
CA PRO A 734 13.94 23.49 -27.32
C PRO A 734 14.67 24.68 -27.89
N GLY A 735 13.98 25.49 -28.67
CA GLY A 735 14.33 26.89 -28.87
C GLY A 735 13.96 27.72 -27.64
N THR A 736 13.77 29.00 -27.82
CA THR A 736 13.36 29.92 -26.77
C THR A 736 12.17 30.76 -27.20
N ARG A 737 11.32 31.11 -26.25
CA ARG A 737 10.25 32.12 -26.43
C ARG A 737 10.30 33.16 -25.32
N THR A 738 9.87 34.37 -25.65
CA THR A 738 9.70 35.43 -24.67
C THR A 738 8.31 35.38 -24.07
N ILE A 739 8.22 35.54 -22.76
CA ILE A 739 6.97 35.68 -22.00
C ILE A 739 7.07 36.93 -21.13
N GLN A 740 5.98 37.60 -20.87
CA GLN A 740 5.92 38.69 -19.91
C GLN A 740 5.46 38.11 -18.56
N ILE A 741 6.19 38.39 -17.50
CA ILE A 741 5.83 37.96 -16.13
C ILE A 741 5.47 39.21 -15.32
N GLN A 742 4.32 39.15 -14.63
CA GLN A 742 3.89 40.10 -13.62
C GLN A 742 3.64 39.37 -12.31
N ASP A 743 4.62 39.36 -11.43
CA ASP A 743 4.58 38.70 -10.12
C ASP A 743 4.51 39.76 -9.03
N THR A 744 3.30 40.10 -8.60
CA THR A 744 3.09 41.10 -7.56
C THR A 744 3.56 40.65 -6.18
N GLY A 745 3.62 39.33 -5.94
CA GLY A 745 4.08 38.75 -4.68
C GLY A 745 5.58 38.91 -4.43
N ARG A 746 6.39 38.91 -5.51
CA ARG A 746 7.84 39.09 -5.45
C ARG A 746 8.30 40.42 -6.03
N ASN A 747 7.36 41.25 -6.46
CA ASN A 747 7.65 42.53 -7.14
C ASN A 747 8.55 42.36 -8.40
N ILE A 748 8.23 41.33 -9.20
CA ILE A 748 8.93 41.04 -10.45
C ILE A 748 7.99 41.40 -11.61
N SER A 749 8.46 42.25 -12.50
CA SER A 749 7.76 42.59 -13.74
C SER A 749 8.77 42.74 -14.86
N GLY A 750 8.51 42.05 -16.01
CA GLY A 750 9.42 42.13 -17.14
C GLY A 750 9.22 41.01 -18.16
N PHE A 751 10.10 41.01 -19.16
CA PHE A 751 10.15 39.98 -20.20
C PHE A 751 11.22 38.94 -19.86
N PHE A 752 10.85 37.68 -19.95
CA PHE A 752 11.71 36.54 -19.63
C PHE A 752 11.77 35.56 -20.79
N THR A 753 12.89 34.93 -20.95
CA THR A 753 13.07 33.89 -21.95
C THR A 753 12.90 32.52 -21.30
N VAL A 754 12.01 31.71 -21.87
CA VAL A 754 11.74 30.32 -21.43
C VAL A 754 12.01 29.34 -22.57
N PRO A 755 12.29 28.05 -22.29
CA PRO A 755 12.35 27.03 -23.34
C PRO A 755 11.05 26.97 -24.14
N SER A 756 11.11 26.58 -25.41
CA SER A 756 9.95 26.40 -26.28
C SER A 756 10.16 25.23 -27.24
N PHE A 757 9.23 24.30 -27.25
CA PHE A 757 9.25 23.12 -28.12
C PHE A 757 8.46 23.31 -29.41
N GLY A 758 7.96 24.53 -29.66
CA GLY A 758 7.34 24.91 -30.93
C GLY A 758 5.88 24.41 -31.12
N GLY A 759 5.31 23.72 -30.14
CA GLY A 759 3.95 23.24 -30.13
C GLY A 759 3.67 22.02 -31.05
N PRO A 760 2.39 21.61 -31.18
CA PRO A 760 2.01 20.36 -31.86
C PRO A 760 2.36 20.30 -33.36
N ALA A 761 2.52 21.44 -33.99
CA ALA A 761 2.88 21.48 -35.43
C ALA A 761 4.38 21.19 -35.67
N SER A 762 5.20 21.26 -34.63
CA SER A 762 6.66 21.05 -34.71
C SER A 762 7.02 19.75 -34.00
N ARG A 763 6.94 18.62 -34.72
CA ARG A 763 7.22 17.29 -34.16
C ARG A 763 8.16 16.49 -35.08
N PRO A 764 9.20 15.81 -34.55
CA PRO A 764 10.07 14.91 -35.32
C PRO A 764 9.31 13.82 -36.06
N PHE A 765 8.25 13.26 -35.43
CA PHE A 765 7.38 12.27 -36.03
C PHE A 765 5.97 12.87 -36.17
N PRO A 766 5.62 13.46 -37.32
CA PRO A 766 4.38 14.24 -37.48
C PRO A 766 3.10 13.40 -37.39
N PHE A 767 3.21 12.06 -37.52
CA PHE A 767 2.08 11.14 -37.36
C PHE A 767 1.64 10.96 -35.89
N PHE A 768 2.43 11.44 -34.96
CA PHE A 768 2.17 11.32 -33.54
C PHE A 768 2.09 12.69 -32.87
N ASP A 769 1.11 12.87 -31.98
CA ASP A 769 1.04 14.04 -31.10
C ASP A 769 2.09 13.94 -30.00
N GLN A 770 2.19 12.78 -29.36
CA GLN A 770 3.13 12.51 -28.28
C GLN A 770 3.65 11.08 -28.39
N ILE A 771 4.94 10.89 -28.15
CA ILE A 771 5.57 9.59 -27.97
C ILE A 771 6.16 9.53 -26.57
N SER A 772 5.37 8.99 -25.64
CA SER A 772 5.81 8.84 -24.24
C SER A 772 6.72 7.63 -24.10
N GLU A 773 7.97 7.86 -23.77
CA GLU A 773 8.96 6.81 -23.55
C GLU A 773 9.14 6.51 -22.06
N PHE A 774 8.86 5.28 -21.65
CA PHE A 774 9.22 4.80 -20.32
C PHE A 774 10.73 4.54 -20.26
N ARG A 775 11.42 5.30 -19.42
CA ARG A 775 12.87 5.22 -19.18
C ARG A 775 13.18 4.73 -17.78
N SER A 776 14.41 4.25 -17.59
CA SER A 776 14.97 3.80 -16.30
C SER A 776 16.13 4.73 -15.91
N ASP A 777 15.92 6.04 -15.91
CA ASP A 777 16.96 7.05 -15.72
C ASP A 777 16.73 7.95 -14.49
N ASN A 778 15.61 7.75 -13.77
CA ASN A 778 15.31 8.52 -12.58
C ASN A 778 15.98 7.93 -11.33
N SER A 779 16.16 8.76 -10.32
CA SER A 779 16.79 8.37 -9.06
C SER A 779 16.26 9.16 -7.86
N SER A 780 16.39 8.56 -6.68
CA SER A 780 16.07 9.20 -5.40
C SER A 780 17.14 8.93 -4.36
N ALA A 781 17.27 9.79 -3.37
CA ALA A 781 18.09 9.61 -2.19
C ALA A 781 17.30 10.03 -0.94
N TYR A 782 17.19 9.11 0.01
CA TYR A 782 16.51 9.33 1.29
C TYR A 782 17.51 9.12 2.43
N HIS A 783 17.54 10.04 3.36
CA HIS A 783 18.27 9.95 4.62
C HIS A 783 17.29 10.15 5.76
N ALA A 784 17.39 9.33 6.79
CA ALA A 784 16.60 9.49 7.99
C ALA A 784 17.38 9.13 9.25
N LEU A 785 17.22 9.94 10.29
CA LEU A 785 17.57 9.61 11.66
C LEU A 785 16.26 9.29 12.40
N PHE A 786 16.26 8.24 13.22
CA PHE A 786 15.10 7.89 14.00
C PHE A 786 15.43 7.54 15.45
N VAL A 787 14.43 7.73 16.28
CA VAL A 787 14.39 7.21 17.65
C VAL A 787 13.08 6.46 17.83
N GLN A 788 13.13 5.25 18.37
CA GLN A 788 11.97 4.43 18.68
C GLN A 788 12.04 3.96 20.12
N VAL A 789 10.91 4.04 20.82
CA VAL A 789 10.75 3.50 22.17
C VAL A 789 9.65 2.46 22.13
N ASN A 790 9.96 1.24 22.54
CA ASN A 790 9.04 0.12 22.57
C ASN A 790 8.90 -0.41 24.00
N LYS A 791 7.68 -0.34 24.53
CA LYS A 791 7.33 -0.94 25.82
C LYS A 791 6.40 -2.11 25.61
N ARG A 792 6.86 -3.31 25.97
CA ARG A 792 6.00 -4.50 26.04
C ARG A 792 4.89 -4.32 27.06
N TYR A 793 3.80 -5.04 26.81
CA TYR A 793 2.73 -5.07 27.79
C TYR A 793 3.19 -5.63 29.13
N SER A 794 3.18 -4.76 30.12
CA SER A 794 3.47 -5.09 31.50
C SER A 794 2.80 -4.07 32.42
N ARG A 795 2.39 -4.48 33.61
CA ARG A 795 1.71 -3.62 34.59
C ARG A 795 0.56 -2.81 34.00
N GLY A 796 -0.19 -3.40 33.04
CA GLY A 796 -1.34 -2.76 32.40
C GLY A 796 -0.99 -1.83 31.24
N VAL A 797 0.27 -1.59 30.88
CA VAL A 797 0.66 -0.61 29.86
C VAL A 797 1.52 -1.24 28.78
N GLN A 798 1.19 -0.91 27.52
CA GLN A 798 2.01 -1.15 26.34
C GLN A 798 2.04 0.11 25.50
N PHE A 799 3.18 0.51 24.94
CA PHE A 799 3.24 1.60 23.97
C PHE A 799 4.39 1.45 22.97
N LEU A 800 4.21 2.07 21.82
CA LEU A 800 5.21 2.26 20.77
C LEU A 800 5.26 3.75 20.44
N PHE A 801 6.44 4.34 20.51
CA PHE A 801 6.71 5.71 20.07
C PHE A 801 7.82 5.67 19.02
N ASN A 802 7.69 6.44 17.94
CA ASN A 802 8.81 6.73 17.06
C ASN A 802 8.81 8.20 16.63
N TYR A 803 10.00 8.71 16.44
CA TYR A 803 10.28 9.99 15.81
C TYR A 803 11.26 9.78 14.66
N THR A 804 10.99 10.39 13.52
CA THR A 804 11.85 10.33 12.33
C THR A 804 12.12 11.74 11.81
N LEU A 805 13.39 12.08 11.68
CA LEU A 805 13.89 13.25 10.97
C LEU A 805 14.46 12.79 9.63
N SER A 806 13.89 13.24 8.53
CA SER A 806 14.27 12.71 7.22
C SER A 806 14.39 13.78 6.13
N LYS A 807 15.07 13.42 5.02
CA LYS A 807 15.15 14.21 3.80
C LYS A 807 15.13 13.30 2.58
N LEU A 808 14.17 13.56 1.68
CA LEU A 808 14.09 12.91 0.38
C LEU A 808 14.42 13.90 -0.72
N ILE A 809 15.37 13.54 -1.57
CA ILE A 809 15.68 14.25 -2.82
C ILE A 809 15.47 13.26 -3.96
N ASP A 810 14.76 13.67 -5.00
CA ASP A 810 14.59 12.88 -6.20
C ASP A 810 14.69 13.72 -7.49
N ARG A 811 14.55 13.09 -8.65
CA ARG A 811 14.70 13.73 -9.96
C ARG A 811 13.38 13.84 -10.72
N GLY A 812 12.26 13.54 -10.12
CA GLY A 812 10.98 13.62 -10.82
C GLY A 812 9.80 13.69 -9.88
N PRO A 813 8.64 14.17 -10.37
CA PRO A 813 7.45 14.24 -9.57
C PRO A 813 7.06 12.84 -9.05
N ALA A 814 6.48 12.81 -7.87
CA ALA A 814 5.94 11.57 -7.33
C ALA A 814 4.89 11.02 -8.30
N PRO A 815 4.94 9.74 -8.68
CA PRO A 815 3.95 9.15 -9.53
C PRO A 815 2.57 9.25 -8.87
N GLY A 816 1.65 9.94 -9.53
CA GLY A 816 0.24 9.92 -9.15
C GLY A 816 -0.39 8.56 -9.51
N ASN A 817 0.14 7.92 -10.54
CA ASN A 817 -0.13 6.54 -10.92
C ASN A 817 1.09 5.98 -11.69
N GLN A 818 1.09 4.69 -11.99
CA GLN A 818 2.19 4.06 -12.74
C GLN A 818 2.23 4.38 -14.24
N ILE A 819 1.29 5.12 -14.78
CA ILE A 819 1.19 5.40 -16.21
C ILE A 819 1.69 6.80 -16.55
N THR A 820 1.29 7.79 -15.75
CA THR A 820 1.50 9.21 -16.06
C THR A 820 2.50 9.89 -15.13
N CYS A 821 3.42 9.13 -14.50
CA CYS A 821 4.37 9.71 -13.58
C CYS A 821 5.61 10.25 -14.26
N CYS A 822 6.22 11.18 -13.57
CA CYS A 822 7.65 11.46 -13.67
C CYS A 822 8.06 12.10 -15.01
N THR A 823 7.18 12.87 -15.63
CA THR A 823 7.53 13.70 -16.80
C THR A 823 8.27 14.95 -16.33
N SER A 824 9.40 15.24 -16.95
CA SER A 824 10.15 16.47 -16.70
C SER A 824 9.58 17.64 -17.48
N ASP A 825 9.74 18.87 -16.98
CA ASP A 825 9.38 20.10 -17.73
C ASP A 825 10.27 20.26 -18.98
N ASN A 826 11.44 19.62 -18.98
CA ASN A 826 12.34 19.62 -20.11
C ASN A 826 13.03 18.26 -20.25
N ALA A 827 12.53 17.43 -21.17
CA ALA A 827 13.06 16.11 -21.48
C ALA A 827 14.53 16.07 -21.90
N PHE A 828 15.09 17.20 -22.34
CA PHE A 828 16.49 17.32 -22.77
C PHE A 828 17.45 17.70 -21.64
N ILE A 829 16.92 18.18 -20.50
CA ILE A 829 17.74 18.57 -19.33
C ILE A 829 17.12 18.00 -18.06
N PRO A 830 17.01 16.66 -17.92
CA PRO A 830 16.36 16.05 -16.75
C PRO A 830 17.10 16.32 -15.44
N GLY A 831 18.33 16.83 -15.49
CA GLY A 831 19.08 17.27 -14.30
C GLY A 831 18.41 18.41 -13.53
N ASN A 832 17.67 19.28 -14.20
CA ASN A 832 16.93 20.39 -13.60
C ASN A 832 15.77 19.94 -12.71
N GLU A 833 15.37 18.67 -12.82
CA GLU A 833 14.31 18.08 -11.99
C GLU A 833 14.79 17.64 -10.60
N ARG A 834 16.06 17.80 -10.27
CA ARG A 834 16.57 17.43 -8.95
C ARG A 834 16.10 18.42 -7.88
N GLY A 835 15.22 17.97 -7.00
CA GLY A 835 14.64 18.78 -5.92
C GLY A 835 14.17 17.93 -4.74
N LEU A 836 13.46 18.55 -3.78
CA LEU A 836 12.78 17.82 -2.73
C LEU A 836 11.72 16.90 -3.37
N GLY A 837 11.65 15.66 -2.89
CA GLY A 837 10.62 14.75 -3.35
C GLY A 837 9.27 15.12 -2.74
N ARG A 838 8.18 15.07 -3.51
CA ARG A 838 6.80 15.36 -3.01
C ARG A 838 6.38 14.51 -1.81
N ARG A 839 7.08 13.41 -1.53
CA ARG A 839 6.90 12.56 -0.35
C ARG A 839 7.82 12.94 0.81
N ASP A 840 8.69 13.94 0.64
CA ASP A 840 9.52 14.41 1.75
C ASP A 840 8.65 14.89 2.90
N GLN A 841 8.93 14.36 4.07
CA GLN A 841 8.28 14.74 5.31
C GLN A 841 9.36 14.87 6.38
N ARG A 842 9.82 16.11 6.57
CA ARG A 842 11.01 16.41 7.37
C ARG A 842 10.96 15.85 8.78
N ASN A 843 9.85 16.06 9.47
CA ASN A 843 9.66 15.62 10.85
C ASN A 843 8.40 14.79 10.94
N ARG A 844 8.47 13.66 11.63
CA ARG A 844 7.32 12.84 11.91
C ARG A 844 7.44 12.17 13.26
N ALA A 845 6.34 12.19 14.02
CA ALA A 845 6.19 11.53 15.29
C ALA A 845 4.92 10.68 15.30
N ASN A 846 5.02 9.43 15.75
CA ASN A 846 3.90 8.52 15.95
C ASN A 846 3.95 7.93 17.34
N PHE A 847 2.79 7.82 17.99
CA PHE A 847 2.65 7.19 19.31
C PHE A 847 1.40 6.33 19.31
N ALA A 848 1.53 5.09 19.77
CA ALA A 848 0.41 4.18 19.99
C ALA A 848 0.52 3.59 21.40
N ALA A 849 -0.58 3.58 22.14
CA ALA A 849 -0.61 3.05 23.49
C ALA A 849 -1.90 2.30 23.81
N VAL A 850 -1.77 1.29 24.63
CA VAL A 850 -2.85 0.54 25.30
C VAL A 850 -2.59 0.61 26.79
N TRP A 851 -3.57 1.07 27.55
CA TRP A 851 -3.49 1.21 28.98
C TRP A 851 -4.70 0.61 29.67
N ASP A 852 -4.51 -0.54 30.33
CA ASP A 852 -5.48 -1.14 31.24
C ASP A 852 -5.35 -0.44 32.60
N LEU A 853 -6.38 0.29 33.03
CA LEU A 853 -6.36 0.95 34.32
C LEU A 853 -6.31 -0.08 35.46
N PRO A 854 -5.55 0.20 36.52
CA PRO A 854 -5.55 -0.65 37.70
C PRO A 854 -6.95 -0.69 38.32
N ASN A 855 -7.32 -1.87 38.78
CA ASN A 855 -8.60 -2.02 39.48
C ASN A 855 -8.61 -1.26 40.82
N SER A 856 -9.67 -0.54 41.06
CA SER A 856 -9.91 0.13 42.33
C SER A 856 -10.12 -0.86 43.49
N SER A 857 -9.65 -0.52 44.66
CA SER A 857 -9.93 -1.25 45.90
C SER A 857 -11.34 -0.98 46.47
N ALA A 858 -12.17 -0.22 45.77
CA ALA A 858 -13.52 0.14 46.19
C ALA A 858 -14.34 -1.09 46.61
N GLN A 859 -15.09 -0.97 47.70
CA GLN A 859 -15.94 -2.03 48.24
C GLN A 859 -17.36 -1.93 47.63
N GLY A 860 -18.00 -3.08 47.42
CA GLY A 860 -19.35 -3.21 46.87
C GLY A 860 -19.37 -3.45 45.39
N PRO A 861 -20.35 -4.22 44.92
CA PRO A 861 -20.45 -4.67 43.51
C PRO A 861 -20.69 -3.53 42.54
N PHE A 862 -21.46 -2.51 42.91
CA PHE A 862 -21.74 -1.33 42.10
C PHE A 862 -20.48 -0.48 41.89
N ALA A 863 -19.74 -0.15 42.97
CA ALA A 863 -18.52 0.63 42.90
C ALA A 863 -17.44 -0.11 42.09
N LYS A 864 -17.25 -1.41 42.33
CA LYS A 864 -16.37 -2.26 41.52
C LYS A 864 -16.78 -2.29 40.07
N GLY A 865 -18.07 -2.45 39.77
CA GLY A 865 -18.60 -2.44 38.40
C GLY A 865 -18.37 -1.12 37.71
N LEU A 866 -18.47 0.03 38.40
CA LEU A 866 -18.27 1.36 37.78
C LEU A 866 -16.78 1.70 37.61
N LEU A 867 -15.93 1.43 38.57
CA LEU A 867 -14.55 1.91 38.61
C LEU A 867 -13.53 0.95 37.95
N ASN A 868 -13.82 -0.37 37.84
CA ASN A 868 -12.88 -1.36 37.36
C ASN A 868 -13.14 -1.75 35.88
N GLY A 869 -12.16 -2.37 35.22
CA GLY A 869 -12.29 -2.90 33.86
C GLY A 869 -12.27 -1.83 32.77
N TRP A 870 -11.62 -0.70 33.01
CA TRP A 870 -11.40 0.33 32.04
C TRP A 870 -10.09 0.12 31.27
N ARG A 871 -10.13 0.35 29.96
CA ARG A 871 -8.95 0.41 29.08
C ARG A 871 -9.01 1.66 28.24
N PHE A 872 -7.89 2.36 28.17
CA PHE A 872 -7.67 3.49 27.27
C PHE A 872 -6.68 3.09 26.18
N ASN A 873 -7.02 3.43 24.94
CA ASN A 873 -6.10 3.24 23.83
C ASN A 873 -6.01 4.55 23.04
N THR A 874 -4.84 4.82 22.46
CA THR A 874 -4.63 6.02 21.65
C THR A 874 -3.66 5.78 20.53
N ILE A 875 -3.89 6.49 19.42
CA ILE A 875 -2.94 6.68 18.32
C ILE A 875 -2.76 8.17 18.11
N ILE A 876 -1.52 8.64 18.15
CA ILE A 876 -1.16 10.01 17.85
C ILE A 876 -0.23 9.99 16.64
N LYS A 877 -0.57 10.77 15.63
CA LYS A 877 0.25 10.95 14.43
C LYS A 877 0.46 12.45 14.23
N ALA A 878 1.72 12.87 14.01
CA ALA A 878 2.06 14.25 13.70
C ALA A 878 3.20 14.29 12.68
N GLY A 879 3.14 15.25 11.76
CA GLY A 879 4.17 15.41 10.75
C GLY A 879 4.22 16.81 10.15
N SER A 880 5.40 17.20 9.65
CA SER A 880 5.58 18.41 8.85
C SER A 880 4.83 18.31 7.52
N GLY A 881 4.57 19.44 6.90
CA GLY A 881 4.00 19.51 5.55
C GLY A 881 4.91 18.89 4.50
N ARG A 882 4.33 18.56 3.36
CA ARG A 882 5.02 18.01 2.19
C ARG A 882 5.31 19.10 1.17
N PRO A 883 6.39 18.95 0.36
CA PRO A 883 6.70 19.85 -0.73
C PRO A 883 5.63 19.84 -1.83
N PHE A 884 5.50 21.01 -2.51
CA PHE A 884 4.65 21.12 -3.69
C PHE A 884 5.18 22.17 -4.66
N ASP A 885 4.82 22.03 -5.95
CA ASP A 885 5.19 22.95 -7.03
C ASP A 885 4.27 24.16 -7.09
N ALA A 886 4.82 25.27 -7.63
CA ALA A 886 4.01 26.30 -8.25
C ALA A 886 3.77 25.95 -9.73
N THR A 887 2.53 26.06 -10.20
CA THR A 887 2.12 25.72 -11.58
C THR A 887 1.48 26.91 -12.27
N VAL A 888 1.37 26.82 -13.60
CA VAL A 888 0.69 27.81 -14.44
C VAL A 888 -0.67 27.25 -14.86
N THR A 889 -1.68 28.10 -14.92
CA THR A 889 -3.03 27.80 -15.43
C THR A 889 -3.44 28.85 -16.49
N GLY A 890 -4.65 28.79 -16.99
CA GLY A 890 -5.20 29.79 -17.93
C GLY A 890 -5.16 29.31 -19.38
N ASP A 891 -4.88 30.23 -20.32
CA ASP A 891 -4.88 29.93 -21.74
C ASP A 891 -3.91 28.80 -22.09
N SER A 892 -4.26 28.03 -23.12
CA SER A 892 -3.55 26.78 -23.49
C SER A 892 -3.42 25.76 -22.36
N GLY A 893 -4.19 25.94 -21.26
CA GLY A 893 -4.08 25.11 -20.06
C GLY A 893 -2.79 25.34 -19.24
N GLY A 894 -2.09 26.45 -19.46
CA GLY A 894 -0.83 26.78 -18.81
C GLY A 894 0.39 26.07 -19.42
N ASP A 895 0.32 25.67 -20.69
CA ASP A 895 1.44 25.15 -21.49
C ASP A 895 2.37 26.34 -21.88
N VAL A 896 3.33 26.59 -21.02
CA VAL A 896 4.28 27.73 -21.15
C VAL A 896 5.38 27.42 -22.14
N ASN A 897 5.84 26.19 -22.21
CA ASN A 897 6.98 25.75 -23.01
C ASN A 897 6.56 25.16 -24.38
N LEU A 898 5.25 25.03 -24.65
CA LEU A 898 4.67 24.50 -25.89
C LEU A 898 5.07 23.03 -26.18
N ASP A 899 5.19 22.22 -25.14
CA ASP A 899 5.42 20.76 -25.27
C ASP A 899 4.11 19.96 -25.36
N ALA A 900 2.96 20.63 -25.23
CA ALA A 900 1.61 20.10 -25.18
C ALA A 900 1.23 19.42 -23.86
N VAL A 901 2.04 19.54 -22.83
CA VAL A 901 1.67 19.21 -21.44
C VAL A 901 1.02 20.44 -20.80
N ARG A 902 0.01 20.24 -19.98
CA ARG A 902 -0.70 21.35 -19.34
C ARG A 902 -0.28 21.50 -17.88
N GLY A 903 -0.27 22.74 -17.42
CA GLY A 903 0.06 23.05 -16.03
C GLY A 903 1.56 22.95 -15.75
N ASP A 904 2.33 23.54 -16.61
CA ASP A 904 3.78 23.65 -16.48
C ASP A 904 4.18 24.23 -15.11
N ARG A 905 5.36 23.88 -14.67
CA ARG A 905 5.94 24.55 -13.49
C ARG A 905 6.07 26.03 -13.77
N ALA A 906 5.71 26.82 -12.78
CA ALA A 906 5.81 28.27 -12.89
C ALA A 906 7.27 28.70 -13.11
N PRO A 907 7.58 29.48 -14.15
CA PRO A 907 8.92 29.98 -14.38
C PRO A 907 9.47 30.72 -13.16
N LEU A 908 10.77 30.74 -12.99
CA LEU A 908 11.51 31.33 -11.86
C LEU A 908 11.37 30.57 -10.51
N PHE A 909 10.78 29.39 -10.50
CA PHE A 909 10.74 28.53 -9.34
C PHE A 909 11.47 27.20 -9.60
N GLY A 910 12.16 26.69 -8.60
CA GLY A 910 12.65 25.32 -8.59
C GLY A 910 11.51 24.33 -8.32
N ARG A 911 11.77 23.04 -8.54
CA ARG A 911 10.82 21.98 -8.26
C ARG A 911 10.56 21.83 -6.77
N ASP A 912 9.27 21.70 -6.39
CA ASP A 912 8.81 21.37 -5.04
C ASP A 912 9.42 22.25 -3.93
N VAL A 913 9.53 23.57 -4.19
CA VAL A 913 10.16 24.54 -3.27
C VAL A 913 9.24 25.04 -2.15
N PHE A 914 7.94 24.86 -2.29
CA PHE A 914 6.97 25.26 -1.29
C PHE A 914 6.63 24.09 -0.37
N ILE A 915 6.35 24.39 0.90
CA ILE A 915 5.99 23.38 1.89
C ILE A 915 4.53 23.59 2.31
N GLY A 916 3.72 22.56 2.16
CA GLY A 916 2.35 22.55 2.59
C GLY A 916 2.17 22.52 4.11
N PRO A 917 0.93 22.58 4.59
CA PRO A 917 0.64 22.53 6.02
C PRO A 917 1.02 21.17 6.65
N GLY A 918 1.48 21.20 7.89
CA GLY A 918 1.68 19.99 8.71
C GLY A 918 0.36 19.47 9.27
N TYR A 919 0.38 18.22 9.72
CA TYR A 919 -0.78 17.56 10.31
C TYR A 919 -0.50 17.05 11.73
N ALA A 920 -1.57 16.92 12.51
CA ALA A 920 -1.57 16.15 13.75
C ALA A 920 -2.96 15.57 13.99
N THR A 921 -3.04 14.28 14.31
CA THR A 921 -4.28 13.60 14.68
C THR A 921 -4.11 12.88 16.00
N VAL A 922 -5.19 12.84 16.78
CA VAL A 922 -5.28 12.04 17.99
C VAL A 922 -6.54 11.22 17.89
N ASP A 923 -6.37 9.91 17.84
CA ASP A 923 -7.46 8.93 17.86
C ASP A 923 -7.42 8.22 19.22
N MET A 924 -8.58 8.05 19.83
CA MET A 924 -8.70 7.48 21.17
C MET A 924 -9.85 6.47 21.23
N SER A 925 -9.67 5.44 22.03
CA SER A 925 -10.78 4.59 22.43
C SER A 925 -10.80 4.35 23.94
N VAL A 926 -12.00 4.27 24.48
CA VAL A 926 -12.27 3.93 25.87
C VAL A 926 -13.11 2.67 25.86
N ARG A 927 -12.57 1.60 26.46
CA ARG A 927 -13.29 0.33 26.62
C ARG A 927 -13.68 0.14 28.05
N LYS A 928 -14.89 -0.29 28.28
CA LYS A 928 -15.45 -0.68 29.56
C LYS A 928 -15.85 -2.14 29.54
N LEU A 929 -15.27 -2.94 30.41
CA LEU A 929 -15.73 -4.31 30.67
C LEU A 929 -17.06 -4.25 31.42
N LEU A 930 -18.15 -4.69 30.78
CA LEU A 930 -19.50 -4.69 31.37
C LEU A 930 -19.77 -5.98 32.13
N PHE A 931 -19.24 -7.10 31.63
CA PHE A 931 -19.49 -8.43 32.20
C PHE A 931 -18.27 -9.34 31.98
N ALA A 932 -17.92 -10.13 32.99
CA ALA A 932 -16.93 -11.20 32.89
C ALA A 932 -17.35 -12.38 33.78
N LYS A 933 -17.60 -13.53 33.18
CA LYS A 933 -17.95 -14.78 33.86
C LYS A 933 -17.58 -15.99 33.00
N GLU A 934 -16.92 -16.97 33.59
CA GLU A 934 -16.64 -18.27 32.95
C GLU A 934 -15.97 -18.16 31.59
N GLY A 935 -14.96 -17.28 31.46
CA GLY A 935 -14.26 -17.04 30.20
C GLY A 935 -15.00 -16.15 29.19
N LYS A 936 -16.26 -15.81 29.47
CA LYS A 936 -17.07 -14.91 28.61
C LYS A 936 -16.96 -13.48 29.08
N THR A 937 -16.75 -12.55 28.14
CA THR A 937 -16.70 -11.11 28.45
C THR A 937 -17.57 -10.33 27.50
N LEU A 938 -18.18 -9.27 28.01
CA LEU A 938 -18.93 -8.29 27.23
C LEU A 938 -18.33 -6.92 27.48
N ASP A 939 -17.92 -6.26 26.41
CA ASP A 939 -17.28 -4.95 26.45
C ASP A 939 -18.13 -3.91 25.71
N PHE A 940 -18.21 -2.72 26.27
CA PHE A 940 -18.60 -1.52 25.55
C PHE A 940 -17.35 -0.72 25.19
N THR A 941 -17.23 -0.29 23.94
CA THR A 941 -16.12 0.53 23.45
C THR A 941 -16.66 1.80 22.82
N PHE A 942 -16.10 2.93 23.18
CA PHE A 942 -16.36 4.22 22.55
C PHE A 942 -15.07 4.72 21.92
N GLU A 943 -15.12 5.00 20.62
CA GLU A 943 -13.96 5.41 19.83
C GLU A 943 -14.17 6.81 19.25
N GLY A 944 -13.14 7.61 19.24
CA GLY A 944 -13.09 8.92 18.63
C GLY A 944 -11.88 9.05 17.73
N PHE A 945 -12.11 9.43 16.48
CA PHE A 945 -11.08 9.71 15.50
C PHE A 945 -10.96 11.21 15.32
N ASN A 946 -9.71 11.72 15.29
CA ASN A 946 -9.43 13.15 15.32
C ASN A 946 -10.23 13.85 16.46
N VAL A 947 -10.09 13.35 17.68
CA VAL A 947 -10.94 13.75 18.82
C VAL A 947 -10.94 15.25 19.12
N PHE A 948 -9.85 15.95 18.81
CA PHE A 948 -9.74 17.41 18.95
C PHE A 948 -10.31 18.18 17.78
N ASN A 949 -10.84 17.49 16.76
CA ASN A 949 -11.41 18.08 15.54
C ASN A 949 -10.47 19.08 14.87
N ARG A 950 -9.17 18.78 14.87
CA ARG A 950 -8.19 19.62 14.17
C ARG A 950 -8.38 19.52 12.67
N ALA A 951 -8.44 20.65 12.00
CA ALA A 951 -8.39 20.70 10.55
C ALA A 951 -6.96 20.43 10.07
N ASN A 952 -6.69 19.21 9.60
CA ASN A 952 -5.43 18.85 8.96
C ASN A 952 -5.60 19.09 7.46
N TYR A 953 -5.06 20.21 7.00
CA TYR A 953 -5.23 20.65 5.62
C TYR A 953 -4.38 19.84 4.65
N LEU A 954 -4.96 19.60 3.48
CA LEU A 954 -4.38 18.83 2.38
C LEU A 954 -4.41 19.64 1.10
N LYS A 955 -3.63 19.22 0.11
CA LYS A 955 -3.68 19.73 -1.27
C LYS A 955 -3.72 21.25 -1.34
N PRO A 956 -2.62 21.93 -1.03
CA PRO A 956 -2.53 23.35 -1.32
C PRO A 956 -2.76 23.59 -2.81
N ALA A 957 -3.45 24.69 -3.14
CA ALA A 957 -3.61 25.12 -4.52
C ALA A 957 -2.24 25.41 -5.12
N THR A 958 -1.90 24.79 -6.25
CA THR A 958 -0.58 24.86 -6.88
C THR A 958 -0.49 25.95 -7.94
N ASP A 959 -1.62 26.44 -8.47
CA ASP A 959 -1.65 27.40 -9.54
C ASP A 959 -1.19 28.79 -9.03
N TYR A 960 0.03 29.17 -9.41
CA TYR A 960 0.66 30.42 -9.02
C TYR A 960 0.41 31.53 -10.03
N PHE A 961 0.60 31.23 -11.32
CA PHE A 961 0.33 32.14 -12.41
C PHE A 961 -0.91 31.74 -13.21
N THR A 962 -1.59 32.74 -13.74
CA THR A 962 -2.52 32.54 -14.87
C THR A 962 -1.87 33.07 -16.13
N MET A 963 -1.90 32.26 -17.21
CA MET A 963 -1.42 32.63 -18.53
C MET A 963 -2.52 33.27 -19.33
N THR A 964 -2.22 34.39 -20.00
CA THR A 964 -3.09 35.05 -20.95
C THR A 964 -2.35 35.18 -22.28
N ASN A 965 -2.90 34.62 -23.35
CA ASN A 965 -2.38 34.80 -24.69
C ASN A 965 -2.83 36.16 -25.25
N VAL A 966 -1.87 37.01 -25.61
CA VAL A 966 -2.12 38.32 -26.18
C VAL A 966 -2.11 38.18 -27.71
N PRO A 967 -3.22 38.45 -28.44
CA PRO A 967 -3.27 38.36 -29.88
C PRO A 967 -2.19 39.22 -30.53
N GLY A 968 -1.30 38.63 -31.33
CA GLY A 968 -0.18 39.31 -31.95
C GLY A 968 0.91 39.81 -31.00
N GLY A 969 0.85 39.47 -29.72
CA GLY A 969 1.76 39.92 -28.68
C GLY A 969 2.47 38.77 -27.94
N VAL A 970 3.18 39.14 -26.88
CA VAL A 970 3.90 38.21 -26.01
C VAL A 970 2.92 37.67 -24.94
N PRO A 971 2.83 36.36 -24.71
CA PRO A 971 1.99 35.81 -23.65
C PRO A 971 2.40 36.36 -22.26
N ARG A 972 1.38 36.58 -21.42
CA ARG A 972 1.55 37.17 -20.10
C ARG A 972 1.19 36.18 -19.00
N LEU A 973 2.02 36.13 -17.96
CA LEU A 973 1.78 35.40 -16.72
C LEU A 973 1.52 36.39 -15.58
N ASP A 974 0.33 36.33 -14.99
CA ASP A 974 -0.04 37.20 -13.87
C ASP A 974 -0.15 36.36 -12.57
N GLY A 975 0.52 36.78 -11.49
CA GLY A 975 0.51 36.10 -10.21
C GLY A 975 1.06 36.92 -9.04
N PRO A 976 1.04 36.39 -7.82
CA PRO A 976 0.45 35.10 -7.47
C PRO A 976 -1.08 35.12 -7.52
N LEU A 977 -1.68 33.99 -7.89
CA LEU A 977 -3.12 33.86 -7.79
C LEU A 977 -3.56 33.88 -6.32
N PRO A 978 -4.69 34.53 -5.98
CA PRO A 978 -5.17 34.59 -4.59
C PRO A 978 -5.45 33.22 -3.93
N SER A 979 -5.61 32.19 -4.73
CA SER A 979 -5.80 30.79 -4.27
C SER A 979 -4.50 30.08 -3.94
N PHE A 980 -3.34 30.51 -4.46
CA PHE A 980 -2.08 29.80 -4.29
C PHE A 980 -1.73 29.51 -2.83
N GLY A 981 -1.31 28.29 -2.55
CA GLY A 981 -0.97 27.82 -1.21
C GLY A 981 -2.15 27.60 -0.28
N LYS A 982 -3.37 28.08 -0.64
CA LYS A 982 -4.54 27.86 0.20
C LYS A 982 -4.99 26.40 0.13
N PRO A 983 -5.35 25.78 1.28
CA PRO A 983 -5.83 24.41 1.31
C PRO A 983 -7.13 24.25 0.50
N GLN A 984 -7.17 23.25 -0.34
CA GLN A 984 -8.37 22.88 -1.12
C GLN A 984 -9.12 21.72 -0.47
N ASP A 985 -8.52 21.07 0.53
CA ASP A 985 -9.05 19.88 1.17
C ASP A 985 -8.53 19.74 2.61
N ALA A 986 -9.18 18.90 3.39
CA ALA A 986 -8.75 18.57 4.75
C ALA A 986 -9.04 17.08 5.03
N THR A 987 -8.27 16.47 5.96
CA THR A 987 -8.60 15.15 6.48
C THR A 987 -9.97 15.14 7.14
N SER A 988 -10.46 13.95 7.42
CA SER A 988 -11.76 13.77 8.08
C SER A 988 -11.86 14.59 9.38
N SER A 989 -12.98 15.29 9.54
CA SER A 989 -13.37 15.90 10.81
C SER A 989 -13.55 14.84 11.88
N ARG A 990 -13.66 15.25 13.15
CA ARG A 990 -13.92 14.31 14.26
C ARG A 990 -15.09 13.39 13.96
N ARG A 991 -14.84 12.09 14.11
CA ARG A 991 -15.85 11.03 14.02
C ARG A 991 -15.86 10.25 15.33
N LEU A 992 -17.04 9.93 15.80
CA LEU A 992 -17.22 9.09 16.99
C LEU A 992 -17.94 7.81 16.58
N GLN A 993 -17.63 6.73 17.29
CA GLN A 993 -18.16 5.40 17.05
C GLN A 993 -18.38 4.71 18.39
N ALA A 994 -19.46 3.97 18.50
CA ALA A 994 -19.73 3.08 19.64
C ALA A 994 -19.69 1.62 19.19
N ALA A 995 -19.22 0.74 20.07
CA ALA A 995 -19.20 -0.68 19.77
C ALA A 995 -19.55 -1.53 21.01
N ILE A 996 -20.14 -2.68 20.74
CA ILE A 996 -20.31 -3.77 21.71
C ILE A 996 -19.51 -4.96 21.19
N LYS A 997 -18.71 -5.57 22.07
CA LYS A 997 -17.86 -6.70 21.76
C LYS A 997 -18.10 -7.82 22.78
N PHE A 998 -18.39 -9.01 22.30
CA PHE A 998 -18.55 -10.22 23.09
C PHE A 998 -17.44 -11.19 22.76
N TYR A 999 -16.82 -11.79 23.79
CA TYR A 999 -15.80 -12.83 23.66
C TYR A 999 -16.18 -14.03 24.51
N PHE A 1000 -15.87 -15.23 24.04
CA PHE A 1000 -16.10 -16.48 24.76
C PHE A 1000 -15.04 -17.53 24.49
#